data_a9da67c1314b12539f6c5ed76e4639a1
#
_entry.id   a9da67c1314b12539f6c5ed76e4639a1
#
_cell.length_a   1.000
_cell.length_b   1.000
_cell.length_c   1.000
_cell.angle_alpha   90.00
_cell.angle_beta   90.00
_cell.angle_gamma   90.00
#
_symmetry.space_group_name_H-M   'P 1'
#
loop_
_entity.id
_entity.type
_entity.pdbx_description
1 polymer ?
#
loop_
_entity_poly.entity_id
_entity_poly.type
_entity_poly.pdbx_seq_one_letter_code
_entity_poly.pdbx_strand_id
1 'polypeptide(L)'
;DDSLREQAVLIEKELERRGRIDRIDTQGMADPEIRVEFDATRIAALGLSPSDVATTVQTYFQDLAAGELDVAGSNWLVRLKGKSTDAFDLNRFPILGRDGSLRVGDVARVTRTQAERSELVRYEGKPSVLLAVMKAEGANTLELIDEVKDYIETHNELEAVTGTRLVLIDDQTIPTRKALNIMQNNALIGLMLVLVVAWIFLGLKIATLTAIGIPFILAGTFWILQGMDQTLNVTVLLGVVIALGMLVDDAVVVVEAIYYRVERGFSGIDAVLDALKETVAPVTAAVLTTVAAFLPLMLLPGILGKFMMVIPLVVSVALLISLVEAFWMLPGHVLGAGMKLDRDGKTQQFRTRLNRGIRHVYMRLLIRALRRPFTTLAISVCALFGAVGLLASGQIRADFFASDPIRVFYVNIETEPGTRLERTLNLTLEIEKVVRANLGEGEARGVVAYAGQQFTETEPLRGSHRGQVLVGLQPDGREVTDIINEMRESVRAVPGPSRVTFLELAGGPPSSKPISIKVRGSDFSELRAAADEIRNILHNTAGVKDVSDDAQDGRFALQLTLDPDQVARSGLLPADIARNIRILVDGEIVESVQDQGETVDIRVVAADGQFSSPTQLLGAQLPTATGDMISLSELVNADRSPTFGTIRHYNFRRTITVEADIDSEITDTVTSNQSVMEAWGQLQASYPTVNLDFSGELDDIQESLDSIGILFIFGLGVMYLILGTQFKSFGQPLLILVTVPLAFTGVVLGLFVTGNPLSLYTLYGVVALSGIAVNSAIVMISAANDRLIAGMGLKHATLYAARRRVVPIVITVLTTIAGLFSLAAGLGGTSLIWGPVATAIVWGLGFSSVLTLFVVPLLYYLTGRRREIRLNSGT
;
A
#
# COMPACT_ATOMS: atom_id res chain seq x y z
N ASP A 1 -14.92 34.30 6.99
CA ASP A 1 -15.26 32.92 6.67
C ASP A 1 -15.92 32.74 5.30
N ASP A 2 -16.86 33.61 4.91
CA ASP A 2 -17.54 33.55 3.60
C ASP A 2 -16.56 33.75 2.43
N SER A 3 -15.66 34.72 2.55
CA SER A 3 -14.63 34.98 1.55
C SER A 3 -13.67 33.78 1.37
N LEU A 4 -13.29 33.10 2.46
CA LEU A 4 -12.45 31.90 2.40
C LEU A 4 -13.16 30.77 1.67
N ARG A 5 -14.47 30.57 1.95
CA ARG A 5 -15.29 29.59 1.28
C ARG A 5 -15.42 29.88 -0.22
N GLU A 6 -15.75 31.12 -0.59
CA GLU A 6 -15.87 31.53 -1.99
C GLU A 6 -14.57 31.26 -2.76
N GLN A 7 -13.43 31.63 -2.16
CA GLN A 7 -12.13 31.36 -2.77
C GLN A 7 -11.85 29.84 -2.87
N ALA A 8 -12.18 29.04 -1.86
CA ALA A 8 -11.99 27.60 -1.90
C ALA A 8 -12.80 26.94 -3.02
N VAL A 9 -14.08 27.32 -3.21
CA VAL A 9 -14.94 26.83 -4.29
C VAL A 9 -14.40 27.23 -5.68
N LEU A 10 -13.87 28.45 -5.81
CA LEU A 10 -13.26 28.89 -7.07
C LEU A 10 -12.00 28.09 -7.40
N ILE A 11 -11.14 27.87 -6.39
CA ILE A 11 -9.91 27.08 -6.52
C ILE A 11 -10.24 25.63 -6.90
N GLU A 12 -11.21 25.01 -6.23
CA GLU A 12 -11.69 23.67 -6.53
C GLU A 12 -12.14 23.55 -7.99
N LYS A 13 -13.05 24.40 -8.43
CA LYS A 13 -13.55 24.40 -9.82
C LYS A 13 -12.46 24.68 -10.85
N GLU A 14 -11.47 25.50 -10.53
CA GLU A 14 -10.36 25.81 -11.43
C GLU A 14 -9.37 24.65 -11.55
N LEU A 15 -9.07 23.99 -10.44
CA LEU A 15 -8.22 22.81 -10.41
C LEU A 15 -8.88 21.62 -11.14
N GLU A 16 -10.18 21.37 -10.90
CA GLU A 16 -10.91 20.27 -11.56
C GLU A 16 -10.95 20.40 -13.09
N ARG A 17 -10.97 21.63 -13.61
CA ARG A 17 -10.94 21.87 -15.06
C ARG A 17 -9.66 21.42 -15.74
N ARG A 18 -8.60 21.12 -15.00
CA ARG A 18 -7.29 20.75 -15.56
C ARG A 18 -7.21 19.32 -16.11
N GLY A 19 -8.28 18.50 -16.00
CA GLY A 19 -8.45 17.24 -16.72
C GLY A 19 -7.60 16.06 -16.22
N ARG A 20 -6.74 16.27 -15.21
CA ARG A 20 -5.93 15.21 -14.56
C ARG A 20 -6.40 14.90 -13.13
N ILE A 21 -7.36 15.67 -12.67
CA ILE A 21 -7.96 15.56 -11.34
C ILE A 21 -9.29 14.83 -11.49
N ASP A 22 -9.51 13.81 -10.66
CA ASP A 22 -10.76 13.07 -10.60
C ASP A 22 -11.78 13.85 -9.78
N ARG A 23 -11.39 14.24 -8.56
CA ARG A 23 -12.19 15.04 -7.66
C ARG A 23 -11.30 15.74 -6.63
N ILE A 24 -11.87 16.70 -5.95
CA ILE A 24 -11.26 17.37 -4.80
C ILE A 24 -12.19 17.18 -3.60
N ASP A 25 -11.68 16.53 -2.54
CA ASP A 25 -12.40 16.40 -1.29
C ASP A 25 -12.06 17.60 -0.40
N THR A 26 -13.08 18.37 -0.02
CA THR A 26 -12.92 19.60 0.78
C THR A 26 -13.29 19.35 2.24
N GLN A 27 -12.46 19.84 3.18
CA GLN A 27 -12.71 19.74 4.61
C GLN A 27 -12.65 21.11 5.27
N GLY A 28 -13.51 21.32 6.27
CA GLY A 28 -13.63 22.60 6.99
C GLY A 28 -14.49 23.64 6.28
N MET A 29 -15.20 23.24 5.23
CA MET A 29 -16.15 24.08 4.51
C MET A 29 -17.58 23.66 4.87
N ALA A 30 -18.48 24.63 4.99
CA ALA A 30 -19.89 24.40 5.20
C ALA A 30 -20.70 24.76 3.95
N ASP A 31 -21.76 23.99 3.70
CA ASP A 31 -22.67 24.26 2.59
C ASP A 31 -23.48 25.52 2.83
N PRO A 32 -23.83 26.25 1.76
CA PRO A 32 -24.69 27.44 1.89
C PRO A 32 -26.13 27.03 2.24
N GLU A 33 -26.74 27.72 3.17
CA GLU A 33 -28.16 27.54 3.48
C GLU A 33 -28.91 28.86 3.64
N ILE A 34 -30.22 28.83 3.39
CA ILE A 34 -31.15 29.87 3.80
C ILE A 34 -31.81 29.37 5.08
N ARG A 35 -31.55 30.08 6.19
CA ARG A 35 -32.05 29.70 7.50
C ARG A 35 -33.28 30.57 7.82
N VAL A 36 -34.39 29.90 8.17
CA VAL A 36 -35.64 30.49 8.62
C VAL A 36 -35.74 30.24 10.11
N GLU A 37 -35.25 31.16 10.91
CA GLU A 37 -35.18 31.06 12.37
C GLU A 37 -36.42 31.68 13.02
N PHE A 38 -37.19 30.87 13.74
CA PHE A 38 -38.36 31.37 14.47
C PHE A 38 -38.15 31.33 15.98
N ASP A 39 -38.83 32.25 16.70
CA ASP A 39 -38.92 32.18 18.15
C ASP A 39 -40.10 31.27 18.55
N ALA A 40 -39.81 30.12 19.18
CA ALA A 40 -40.82 29.14 19.57
C ALA A 40 -41.87 29.74 20.53
N THR A 41 -41.48 30.64 21.42
CA THR A 41 -42.39 31.30 22.34
C THR A 41 -43.36 32.26 21.60
N ARG A 42 -42.84 32.98 20.60
CA ARG A 42 -43.61 33.89 19.79
C ARG A 42 -44.63 33.20 18.91
N ILE A 43 -44.19 32.10 18.22
CA ILE A 43 -45.12 31.33 17.38
C ILE A 43 -46.20 30.65 18.21
N ALA A 44 -45.87 30.12 19.40
CA ALA A 44 -46.81 29.52 20.34
C ALA A 44 -47.84 30.57 20.80
N ALA A 45 -47.41 31.82 21.16
CA ALA A 45 -48.32 32.91 21.52
C ALA A 45 -49.31 33.29 20.42
N LEU A 46 -48.93 33.02 19.14
CA LEU A 46 -49.81 33.23 17.99
C LEU A 46 -50.65 32.00 17.63
N GLY A 47 -50.54 30.90 18.42
CA GLY A 47 -51.25 29.65 18.17
C GLY A 47 -50.73 28.92 16.94
N LEU A 48 -49.44 29.05 16.61
CA LEU A 48 -48.77 28.41 15.48
C LEU A 48 -47.85 27.28 16.00
N SER A 49 -47.76 26.20 15.22
CA SER A 49 -46.78 25.17 15.45
C SER A 49 -45.50 25.42 14.62
N PRO A 50 -44.36 24.89 15.02
CA PRO A 50 -43.15 24.86 14.18
C PRO A 50 -43.39 24.27 12.77
N SER A 51 -44.24 23.25 12.67
CA SER A 51 -44.59 22.58 11.40
C SER A 51 -45.44 23.48 10.49
N ASP A 52 -46.21 24.45 11.03
CA ASP A 52 -46.96 25.41 10.21
C ASP A 52 -46.01 26.32 9.43
N VAL A 53 -44.93 26.78 10.09
CA VAL A 53 -43.89 27.59 9.45
C VAL A 53 -43.18 26.78 8.37
N ALA A 54 -42.76 25.56 8.70
CA ALA A 54 -42.06 24.66 7.78
C ALA A 54 -42.94 24.31 6.56
N THR A 55 -44.19 23.94 6.76
CA THR A 55 -45.16 23.63 5.70
C THR A 55 -45.48 24.82 4.82
N THR A 56 -45.55 26.03 5.42
CA THR A 56 -45.73 27.28 4.67
C THR A 56 -44.58 27.48 3.69
N VAL A 57 -43.34 27.46 4.20
CA VAL A 57 -42.16 27.60 3.34
C VAL A 57 -42.14 26.53 2.26
N GLN A 58 -42.34 25.27 2.61
CA GLN A 58 -42.35 24.13 1.68
C GLN A 58 -43.39 24.31 0.55
N THR A 59 -44.61 24.76 0.89
CA THR A 59 -45.71 24.86 -0.06
C THR A 59 -45.51 26.02 -1.03
N TYR A 60 -45.06 27.17 -0.59
CA TYR A 60 -44.83 28.33 -1.46
C TYR A 60 -43.52 28.28 -2.22
N PHE A 61 -42.51 27.57 -1.68
CA PHE A 61 -41.16 27.51 -2.25
C PHE A 61 -40.96 26.25 -3.09
N GLN A 62 -41.78 26.03 -4.10
CA GLN A 62 -41.62 24.93 -5.01
C GLN A 62 -42.00 25.31 -6.44
N ASP A 63 -41.30 24.73 -7.41
CA ASP A 63 -41.64 24.84 -8.81
C ASP A 63 -42.55 23.65 -9.18
N LEU A 64 -43.67 23.94 -9.79
CA LEU A 64 -44.66 22.93 -10.23
C LEU A 64 -44.83 22.96 -11.72
N ALA A 65 -44.71 21.81 -12.37
CA ALA A 65 -45.12 21.64 -13.77
C ALA A 65 -46.66 21.52 -13.84
N ALA A 66 -47.31 22.45 -14.55
CA ALA A 66 -48.76 22.50 -14.67
C ALA A 66 -49.27 21.84 -15.96
N GLY A 67 -48.41 21.18 -16.74
CA GLY A 67 -48.75 20.50 -17.96
C GLY A 67 -48.46 21.32 -19.22
N GLU A 68 -49.05 20.92 -20.34
CA GLU A 68 -48.87 21.53 -21.66
C GLU A 68 -50.19 22.19 -22.11
N LEU A 69 -50.06 23.35 -22.70
CA LEU A 69 -51.17 24.09 -23.29
C LEU A 69 -50.92 24.24 -24.80
N ASP A 70 -51.84 23.74 -25.62
CA ASP A 70 -51.80 23.96 -27.08
C ASP A 70 -52.29 25.40 -27.41
N VAL A 71 -51.37 26.18 -27.92
CA VAL A 71 -51.66 27.54 -28.37
C VAL A 71 -51.33 27.68 -29.85
N ALA A 72 -52.34 27.74 -30.69
CA ALA A 72 -52.24 27.95 -32.14
C ALA A 72 -51.26 26.95 -32.84
N GLY A 73 -51.31 25.68 -32.42
CA GLY A 73 -50.48 24.60 -32.99
C GLY A 73 -49.06 24.49 -32.44
N SER A 74 -48.79 25.16 -31.32
CA SER A 74 -47.54 25.05 -30.57
C SER A 74 -47.84 24.66 -29.13
N ASN A 75 -47.15 23.60 -28.62
CA ASN A 75 -47.28 23.17 -27.24
C ASN A 75 -46.44 24.06 -26.31
N TRP A 76 -47.13 24.75 -25.40
CA TRP A 76 -46.50 25.58 -24.37
C TRP A 76 -46.45 24.82 -23.04
N LEU A 77 -45.24 24.68 -22.47
CA LEU A 77 -45.09 24.14 -21.14
C LEU A 77 -45.48 25.19 -20.08
N VAL A 78 -46.49 24.86 -19.28
CA VAL A 78 -46.93 25.74 -18.16
C VAL A 78 -46.19 25.31 -16.89
N ARG A 79 -45.49 26.28 -16.29
CA ARG A 79 -44.80 26.10 -15.01
C ARG A 79 -45.17 27.20 -14.03
N LEU A 80 -45.50 26.77 -12.82
CA LEU A 80 -45.58 27.67 -11.66
C LEU A 80 -44.18 27.74 -11.04
N LYS A 81 -43.61 28.96 -11.00
CA LYS A 81 -42.30 29.19 -10.35
C LYS A 81 -42.54 29.72 -8.95
N GLY A 82 -42.03 29.01 -7.94
CA GLY A 82 -42.07 29.42 -6.55
C GLY A 82 -40.66 29.49 -5.90
N LYS A 83 -39.65 28.91 -6.54
CA LYS A 83 -38.27 28.92 -6.03
C LYS A 83 -37.55 30.23 -6.34
N SER A 84 -36.87 30.81 -5.36
CA SER A 84 -36.08 32.03 -5.48
C SER A 84 -34.75 31.84 -4.73
N THR A 85 -33.68 32.38 -5.26
CA THR A 85 -32.37 32.45 -4.58
C THR A 85 -32.26 33.62 -3.59
N ASP A 86 -33.26 34.55 -3.62
CA ASP A 86 -33.29 35.68 -2.70
C ASP A 86 -34.06 35.29 -1.42
N ALA A 87 -33.33 35.21 -0.31
CA ALA A 87 -33.89 34.96 1.01
C ALA A 87 -34.99 35.93 1.41
N PHE A 88 -34.97 37.17 0.86
CA PHE A 88 -35.99 38.20 1.18
C PHE A 88 -37.38 37.84 0.66
N ASP A 89 -37.51 37.08 -0.41
CA ASP A 89 -38.78 36.64 -0.95
C ASP A 89 -39.56 35.74 0.01
N LEU A 90 -38.85 34.90 0.79
CA LEU A 90 -39.46 34.03 1.81
C LEU A 90 -40.18 34.79 2.90
N ASN A 91 -39.72 36.00 3.22
CA ASN A 91 -40.38 36.86 4.24
C ASN A 91 -41.82 37.26 3.84
N ARG A 92 -42.13 37.23 2.53
CA ARG A 92 -43.42 37.67 2.01
C ARG A 92 -44.49 36.58 2.02
N PHE A 93 -44.13 35.34 2.26
CA PHE A 93 -45.08 34.24 2.20
C PHE A 93 -46.11 34.33 3.35
N PRO A 94 -47.41 34.31 3.05
CA PRO A 94 -48.42 34.29 4.08
C PRO A 94 -48.47 32.91 4.76
N ILE A 95 -48.59 32.89 6.09
CA ILE A 95 -48.69 31.65 6.87
C ILE A 95 -49.98 30.91 6.50
N LEU A 96 -49.86 29.63 6.14
CA LEU A 96 -51.00 28.79 5.75
C LEU A 96 -51.99 28.63 6.91
N GLY A 97 -53.27 28.61 6.58
CA GLY A 97 -54.33 28.41 7.56
C GLY A 97 -54.74 29.64 8.38
N ARG A 98 -54.21 30.85 8.06
CA ARG A 98 -54.55 32.14 8.66
C ARG A 98 -55.07 33.10 7.58
N ASP A 99 -55.81 34.06 7.97
CA ASP A 99 -56.50 35.03 7.05
C ASP A 99 -55.58 35.95 6.23
N GLY A 100 -54.32 35.53 6.04
CA GLY A 100 -53.26 36.26 5.30
C GLY A 100 -52.68 37.46 6.04
N SER A 101 -53.05 37.64 7.29
CA SER A 101 -52.55 38.73 8.15
C SER A 101 -51.14 38.54 8.69
N LEU A 102 -50.65 37.28 8.75
CA LEU A 102 -49.31 36.92 9.22
C LEU A 102 -48.47 36.44 8.06
N ARG A 103 -47.21 36.86 7.97
CA ARG A 103 -46.21 36.42 7.01
C ARG A 103 -45.06 35.72 7.72
N VAL A 104 -44.26 34.96 6.96
CA VAL A 104 -43.07 34.29 7.50
C VAL A 104 -42.13 35.32 8.18
N GLY A 105 -41.90 36.49 7.57
CA GLY A 105 -41.07 37.56 8.14
C GLY A 105 -41.59 38.17 9.43
N ASP A 106 -42.90 38.00 9.78
CA ASP A 106 -43.47 38.46 11.04
C ASP A 106 -43.16 37.54 12.21
N VAL A 107 -42.89 36.24 11.94
CA VAL A 107 -42.71 35.18 12.95
C VAL A 107 -41.30 34.57 12.94
N ALA A 108 -40.55 34.72 11.84
CA ALA A 108 -39.21 34.16 11.67
C ALA A 108 -38.28 35.20 11.05
N ARG A 109 -36.97 35.06 11.32
CA ARG A 109 -35.91 35.78 10.65
C ARG A 109 -35.37 34.91 9.53
N VAL A 110 -35.35 35.41 8.30
CA VAL A 110 -34.80 34.72 7.16
C VAL A 110 -33.44 35.29 6.82
N THR A 111 -32.41 34.47 6.87
CA THR A 111 -31.03 34.87 6.60
C THR A 111 -30.36 33.87 5.67
N ARG A 112 -29.53 34.37 4.76
CA ARG A 112 -28.59 33.50 4.03
C ARG A 112 -27.35 33.34 4.88
N THR A 113 -26.97 32.10 5.17
CA THR A 113 -25.87 31.73 6.06
C THR A 113 -25.21 30.43 5.57
N GLN A 114 -24.40 29.87 6.39
CA GLN A 114 -23.81 28.54 6.16
C GLN A 114 -24.45 27.53 7.12
N ALA A 115 -24.56 26.29 6.67
CA ALA A 115 -24.96 25.16 7.51
C ALA A 115 -24.02 25.00 8.71
N GLU A 116 -24.47 24.30 9.74
CA GLU A 116 -23.62 23.97 10.88
C GLU A 116 -22.45 23.13 10.41
N ARG A 117 -21.23 23.57 10.73
CA ARG A 117 -20.00 22.89 10.31
C ARG A 117 -19.87 21.55 11.00
N SER A 118 -19.67 20.51 10.22
CA SER A 118 -19.33 19.19 10.74
C SER A 118 -17.82 19.04 11.02
N GLU A 119 -17.01 19.92 10.41
CA GLU A 119 -15.56 19.89 10.47
C GLU A 119 -14.99 21.30 10.59
N LEU A 120 -13.93 21.46 11.37
CA LEU A 120 -13.19 22.72 11.53
C LEU A 120 -11.71 22.47 11.28
N VAL A 121 -11.10 23.32 10.46
CA VAL A 121 -9.69 23.25 10.09
C VAL A 121 -8.96 24.52 10.50
N ARG A 122 -7.75 24.38 11.02
CA ARG A 122 -6.84 25.49 11.37
C ARG A 122 -5.43 25.19 10.86
N TYR A 123 -4.86 26.18 10.25
CA TYR A 123 -3.43 26.19 9.90
C TYR A 123 -2.78 27.39 10.59
N GLU A 124 -1.79 27.13 11.45
CA GLU A 124 -1.15 28.15 12.27
C GLU A 124 -2.14 28.99 13.09
N GLY A 125 -3.19 28.35 13.62
CA GLY A 125 -4.25 28.98 14.40
C GLY A 125 -5.28 29.77 13.58
N LYS A 126 -5.08 29.94 12.27
CA LYS A 126 -6.00 30.66 11.37
C LYS A 126 -7.05 29.73 10.78
N PRO A 127 -8.30 30.21 10.55
CA PRO A 127 -9.28 29.44 9.79
C PRO A 127 -8.76 29.05 8.42
N SER A 128 -8.95 27.78 8.09
CA SER A 128 -8.42 27.21 6.84
C SER A 128 -9.40 26.18 6.26
N VAL A 129 -9.27 25.92 4.99
CA VAL A 129 -9.93 24.81 4.28
C VAL A 129 -8.85 23.88 3.78
N LEU A 130 -9.03 22.59 3.97
CA LEU A 130 -8.13 21.56 3.44
C LEU A 130 -8.74 21.00 2.15
N LEU A 131 -7.97 21.07 1.06
CA LEU A 131 -8.33 20.55 -0.26
C LEU A 131 -7.48 19.31 -0.55
N ALA A 132 -8.09 18.15 -0.56
CA ALA A 132 -7.42 16.89 -0.93
C ALA A 132 -7.65 16.63 -2.43
N VAL A 133 -6.60 16.82 -3.23
CA VAL A 133 -6.64 16.68 -4.68
C VAL A 133 -6.41 15.23 -5.07
N MET A 134 -7.44 14.56 -5.62
CA MET A 134 -7.38 13.19 -6.08
C MET A 134 -7.08 13.14 -7.58
N LYS A 135 -6.04 12.41 -7.97
CA LYS A 135 -5.67 12.29 -9.38
C LYS A 135 -6.63 11.35 -10.14
N ALA A 136 -6.89 11.67 -11.40
CA ALA A 136 -7.62 10.78 -12.30
C ALA A 136 -6.83 9.49 -12.59
N GLU A 137 -7.56 8.40 -12.86
CA GLU A 137 -6.97 7.12 -13.26
C GLU A 137 -6.11 7.30 -14.53
N GLY A 138 -4.91 6.71 -14.53
CA GLY A 138 -3.97 6.84 -15.65
C GLY A 138 -3.23 8.19 -15.75
N ALA A 139 -3.59 9.21 -14.97
CA ALA A 139 -2.88 10.49 -14.97
C ALA A 139 -1.47 10.36 -14.39
N ASN A 140 -0.52 11.09 -14.99
CA ASN A 140 0.85 11.17 -14.48
C ASN A 140 0.90 12.02 -13.20
N THR A 141 1.18 11.37 -12.06
CA THR A 141 1.22 12.02 -10.75
C THR A 141 2.25 13.16 -10.67
N LEU A 142 3.41 12.98 -11.32
CA LEU A 142 4.50 13.96 -11.27
C LEU A 142 4.17 15.23 -12.08
N GLU A 143 3.50 15.07 -13.22
CA GLU A 143 3.04 16.21 -14.02
C GLU A 143 1.89 16.94 -13.32
N LEU A 144 0.97 16.21 -12.70
CA LEU A 144 -0.11 16.81 -11.94
C LEU A 144 0.39 17.69 -10.80
N ILE A 145 1.34 17.20 -10.00
CA ILE A 145 1.85 17.99 -8.87
C ILE A 145 2.62 19.23 -9.34
N ASP A 146 3.34 19.13 -10.46
CA ASP A 146 4.05 20.27 -11.02
C ASP A 146 3.04 21.35 -11.47
N GLU A 147 1.91 20.97 -12.12
CA GLU A 147 0.80 21.89 -12.43
C GLU A 147 0.13 22.48 -11.20
N VAL A 148 -0.06 21.70 -10.13
CA VAL A 148 -0.63 22.19 -8.87
C VAL A 148 0.33 23.16 -8.18
N LYS A 149 1.63 22.91 -8.20
CA LYS A 149 2.66 23.83 -7.66
C LYS A 149 2.70 25.15 -8.42
N ASP A 150 2.69 25.11 -9.75
CA ASP A 150 2.61 26.31 -10.57
C ASP A 150 1.35 27.12 -10.30
N TYR A 151 0.23 26.42 -10.08
CA TYR A 151 -1.02 27.07 -9.69
C TYR A 151 -0.92 27.74 -8.32
N ILE A 152 -0.37 27.05 -7.31
CA ILE A 152 -0.16 27.58 -5.96
C ILE A 152 0.72 28.83 -6.01
N GLU A 153 1.82 28.80 -6.78
CA GLU A 153 2.74 29.93 -6.93
C GLU A 153 2.01 31.14 -7.55
N THR A 154 1.31 30.92 -8.67
CA THR A 154 0.52 31.97 -9.34
C THR A 154 -0.59 32.55 -8.43
N HIS A 155 -1.30 31.70 -7.70
CA HIS A 155 -2.34 32.14 -6.78
C HIS A 155 -1.76 32.98 -5.64
N ASN A 156 -0.63 32.55 -5.07
CA ASN A 156 0.00 33.22 -3.96
C ASN A 156 0.64 34.57 -4.35
N GLU A 157 0.97 34.80 -5.62
CA GLU A 157 1.33 36.14 -6.10
C GLU A 157 0.17 37.14 -6.01
N LEU A 158 -1.06 36.62 -6.01
CA LEU A 158 -2.28 37.40 -5.88
C LEU A 158 -2.83 37.47 -4.45
N GLU A 159 -2.09 37.00 -3.44
CA GLU A 159 -2.52 36.93 -2.03
C GLU A 159 -3.06 38.28 -1.52
N ALA A 160 -2.43 39.40 -1.92
CA ALA A 160 -2.87 40.74 -1.54
C ALA A 160 -4.27 41.11 -2.06
N VAL A 161 -4.73 40.47 -3.12
CA VAL A 161 -6.02 40.68 -3.76
C VAL A 161 -7.06 39.66 -3.31
N THR A 162 -6.68 38.38 -3.28
CA THR A 162 -7.56 37.26 -2.91
C THR A 162 -7.77 37.13 -1.41
N GLY A 163 -6.82 37.67 -0.61
CA GLY A 163 -6.83 37.54 0.86
C GLY A 163 -6.60 36.10 1.35
N THR A 164 -6.24 35.16 0.44
CA THR A 164 -6.04 33.74 0.72
C THR A 164 -4.69 33.27 0.20
N ARG A 165 -4.07 32.36 0.94
CA ARG A 165 -2.80 31.74 0.61
C ARG A 165 -2.95 30.24 0.54
N LEU A 166 -2.40 29.62 -0.49
CA LEU A 166 -2.33 28.17 -0.65
C LEU A 166 -1.01 27.63 -0.10
N VAL A 167 -1.10 26.56 0.68
CA VAL A 167 0.07 25.89 1.27
C VAL A 167 -0.04 24.40 0.99
N LEU A 168 1.01 23.84 0.37
CA LEU A 168 1.10 22.41 0.11
C LEU A 168 1.65 21.69 1.35
N ILE A 169 0.81 20.91 2.04
CA ILE A 169 1.17 20.22 3.28
C ILE A 169 1.60 18.79 3.02
N ASP A 170 0.79 18.01 2.32
CA ASP A 170 1.03 16.62 1.98
C ASP A 170 1.25 16.48 0.47
N ASP A 171 2.46 16.13 0.08
CA ASP A 171 2.86 15.88 -1.29
C ASP A 171 3.28 14.42 -1.45
N GLN A 172 2.37 13.57 -1.89
CA GLN A 172 2.59 12.14 -2.10
C GLN A 172 3.55 11.83 -3.26
N THR A 173 3.99 12.83 -4.02
CA THR A 173 5.03 12.62 -5.04
C THR A 173 6.44 12.60 -4.46
N ILE A 174 6.65 13.09 -3.25
CA ILE A 174 7.97 13.09 -2.60
C ILE A 174 8.47 11.65 -2.36
N PRO A 175 7.72 10.76 -1.69
CA PRO A 175 8.13 9.36 -1.57
C PRO A 175 8.25 8.69 -2.95
N THR A 176 7.37 8.99 -3.89
CA THR A 176 7.45 8.47 -5.27
C THR A 176 8.75 8.90 -5.96
N ARG A 177 9.11 10.19 -5.95
CA ARG A 177 10.36 10.70 -6.53
C ARG A 177 11.59 10.09 -5.82
N LYS A 178 11.55 9.97 -4.49
CA LYS A 178 12.63 9.32 -3.72
C LYS A 178 12.81 7.87 -4.15
N ALA A 179 11.73 7.09 -4.23
CA ALA A 179 11.78 5.68 -4.64
C ALA A 179 12.28 5.53 -6.10
N LEU A 180 11.81 6.37 -7.03
CA LEU A 180 12.29 6.38 -8.42
C LEU A 180 13.79 6.70 -8.48
N ASN A 181 14.26 7.70 -7.73
CA ASN A 181 15.69 8.06 -7.68
C ASN A 181 16.54 6.92 -7.10
N ILE A 182 16.07 6.26 -6.02
CA ILE A 182 16.75 5.10 -5.44
C ILE A 182 16.89 4.00 -6.50
N MET A 183 15.81 3.67 -7.20
CA MET A 183 15.83 2.62 -8.24
C MET A 183 16.74 3.02 -9.42
N GLN A 184 16.66 4.25 -9.91
CA GLN A 184 17.48 4.74 -11.00
C GLN A 184 18.97 4.72 -10.65
N ASN A 185 19.33 5.22 -9.47
CA ASN A 185 20.72 5.23 -9.00
C ASN A 185 21.27 3.81 -8.86
N ASN A 186 20.47 2.90 -8.25
CA ASN A 186 20.87 1.50 -8.11
C ASN A 186 21.00 0.79 -9.47
N ALA A 187 20.13 1.08 -10.43
CA ALA A 187 20.24 0.55 -11.78
C ALA A 187 21.55 1.01 -12.48
N LEU A 188 21.88 2.31 -12.39
CA LEU A 188 23.09 2.87 -12.98
C LEU A 188 24.38 2.31 -12.33
N ILE A 189 24.42 2.27 -10.98
CA ILE A 189 25.56 1.69 -10.26
C ILE A 189 25.68 0.19 -10.55
N GLY A 190 24.55 -0.54 -10.52
CA GLY A 190 24.51 -1.97 -10.85
C GLY A 190 25.02 -2.24 -12.27
N LEU A 191 24.53 -1.48 -13.24
CA LEU A 191 24.99 -1.57 -14.64
C LEU A 191 26.51 -1.31 -14.76
N MET A 192 27.01 -0.27 -14.08
CA MET A 192 28.44 0.03 -14.04
C MET A 192 29.25 -1.14 -13.46
N LEU A 193 28.81 -1.73 -12.36
CA LEU A 193 29.48 -2.88 -11.73
C LEU A 193 29.45 -4.10 -12.64
N VAL A 194 28.34 -4.39 -13.32
CA VAL A 194 28.23 -5.47 -14.33
C VAL A 194 29.25 -5.28 -15.45
N LEU A 195 29.36 -4.06 -15.98
CA LEU A 195 30.34 -3.74 -17.04
C LEU A 195 31.78 -3.89 -16.57
N VAL A 196 32.09 -3.52 -15.33
CA VAL A 196 33.41 -3.71 -14.72
C VAL A 196 33.73 -5.19 -14.60
N VAL A 197 32.81 -6.03 -14.13
CA VAL A 197 33.01 -7.48 -14.06
C VAL A 197 33.20 -8.06 -15.44
N ALA A 198 32.35 -7.73 -16.40
CA ALA A 198 32.48 -8.17 -17.80
C ALA A 198 33.82 -7.73 -18.40
N TRP A 199 34.26 -6.49 -18.15
CA TRP A 199 35.56 -6.01 -18.62
C TRP A 199 36.74 -6.81 -18.04
N ILE A 200 36.73 -7.08 -16.75
CA ILE A 200 37.81 -7.84 -16.08
C ILE A 200 37.96 -9.24 -16.71
N PHE A 201 36.86 -9.94 -16.93
CA PHE A 201 36.88 -11.33 -17.37
C PHE A 201 36.90 -11.53 -18.90
N LEU A 202 36.09 -10.76 -19.64
CA LEU A 202 35.90 -10.90 -21.08
C LEU A 202 36.70 -9.90 -21.90
N GLY A 203 37.04 -8.75 -21.31
CA GLY A 203 37.77 -7.65 -21.93
C GLY A 203 36.87 -6.57 -22.51
N LEU A 204 37.48 -5.38 -22.74
CA LEU A 204 36.75 -4.17 -23.10
C LEU A 204 35.88 -4.36 -24.35
N LYS A 205 36.44 -4.94 -25.41
CA LYS A 205 35.74 -5.13 -26.69
C LYS A 205 34.49 -6.01 -26.56
N ILE A 206 34.59 -7.10 -25.82
CA ILE A 206 33.45 -8.00 -25.59
C ILE A 206 32.46 -7.39 -24.60
N ALA A 207 32.94 -6.77 -23.53
CA ALA A 207 32.10 -6.07 -22.57
C ALA A 207 31.26 -4.97 -23.20
N THR A 208 31.85 -4.19 -24.13
CA THR A 208 31.09 -3.16 -24.88
C THR A 208 30.05 -3.77 -25.82
N LEU A 209 30.37 -4.87 -26.51
CA LEU A 209 29.39 -5.54 -27.38
C LEU A 209 28.21 -6.10 -26.62
N THR A 210 28.45 -6.70 -25.45
CA THR A 210 27.40 -7.16 -24.55
C THR A 210 26.61 -6.00 -23.95
N ALA A 211 27.28 -4.88 -23.64
CA ALA A 211 26.66 -3.68 -23.11
C ALA A 211 25.66 -3.04 -24.09
N ILE A 212 25.93 -3.10 -25.39
CA ILE A 212 25.03 -2.58 -26.43
C ILE A 212 23.72 -3.36 -26.49
N GLY A 213 23.69 -4.63 -26.10
CA GLY A 213 22.48 -5.44 -26.02
C GLY A 213 21.50 -4.96 -24.93
N ILE A 214 22.01 -4.42 -23.81
CA ILE A 214 21.16 -4.01 -22.68
C ILE A 214 20.14 -2.93 -23.06
N PRO A 215 20.52 -1.80 -23.70
CA PRO A 215 19.55 -0.80 -24.18
C PRO A 215 18.53 -1.37 -25.15
N PHE A 216 18.92 -2.30 -26.02
CA PHE A 216 17.99 -2.95 -26.94
C PHE A 216 16.94 -3.78 -26.18
N ILE A 217 17.38 -4.59 -25.22
CA ILE A 217 16.47 -5.40 -24.39
C ILE A 217 15.51 -4.53 -23.60
N LEU A 218 16.03 -3.46 -22.97
CA LEU A 218 15.18 -2.54 -22.19
C LEU A 218 14.19 -1.77 -23.08
N ALA A 219 14.63 -1.29 -24.24
CA ALA A 219 13.74 -0.60 -25.19
C ALA A 219 12.61 -1.52 -25.67
N GLY A 220 12.93 -2.77 -26.00
CA GLY A 220 11.94 -3.77 -26.38
C GLY A 220 11.00 -4.11 -25.22
N THR A 221 11.53 -4.21 -23.99
CA THR A 221 10.73 -4.44 -22.79
C THR A 221 9.74 -3.30 -22.54
N PHE A 222 10.21 -2.06 -22.56
CA PHE A 222 9.34 -0.90 -22.37
C PHE A 222 8.30 -0.74 -23.50
N TRP A 223 8.67 -1.07 -24.74
CA TRP A 223 7.72 -1.06 -25.84
C TRP A 223 6.58 -2.07 -25.66
N ILE A 224 6.90 -3.29 -25.21
CA ILE A 224 5.87 -4.31 -24.92
C ILE A 224 5.02 -3.88 -23.73
N LEU A 225 5.64 -3.36 -22.64
CA LEU A 225 4.92 -2.88 -21.47
C LEU A 225 3.97 -1.72 -21.82
N GLN A 226 4.40 -0.79 -22.67
CA GLN A 226 3.53 0.27 -23.17
C GLN A 226 2.34 -0.28 -23.96
N GLY A 227 2.55 -1.31 -24.79
CA GLY A 227 1.46 -1.99 -25.51
C GLY A 227 0.51 -2.77 -24.59
N MET A 228 0.87 -3.00 -23.33
CA MET A 228 0.06 -3.61 -22.28
C MET A 228 -0.51 -2.58 -21.29
N ASP A 229 -0.47 -1.30 -21.63
CA ASP A 229 -0.91 -0.17 -20.80
C ASP A 229 -0.24 -0.10 -19.41
N GLN A 230 0.99 -0.63 -19.30
CA GLN A 230 1.76 -0.53 -18.06
C GLN A 230 2.50 0.80 -17.97
N THR A 231 2.40 1.46 -16.81
CA THR A 231 3.12 2.70 -16.54
C THR A 231 4.54 2.45 -16.04
N LEU A 232 5.44 3.39 -16.26
CA LEU A 232 6.78 3.35 -15.67
C LEU A 232 6.71 3.79 -14.21
N ASN A 233 6.64 2.83 -13.32
CA ASN A 233 6.53 3.02 -11.87
C ASN A 233 7.69 2.33 -11.13
N VAL A 234 7.70 2.44 -9.80
CA VAL A 234 8.76 1.89 -8.95
C VAL A 234 8.89 0.36 -9.09
N THR A 235 7.77 -0.36 -9.21
CA THR A 235 7.77 -1.84 -9.35
C THR A 235 8.29 -2.28 -10.72
N VAL A 236 7.98 -1.54 -11.80
CA VAL A 236 8.57 -1.75 -13.13
C VAL A 236 10.09 -1.55 -13.07
N LEU A 237 10.55 -0.45 -12.45
CA LEU A 237 11.98 -0.18 -12.32
C LEU A 237 12.70 -1.23 -11.48
N LEU A 238 12.08 -1.76 -10.44
CA LEU A 238 12.63 -2.88 -9.70
C LEU A 238 12.78 -4.12 -10.57
N GLY A 239 11.73 -4.47 -11.34
CA GLY A 239 11.80 -5.55 -12.32
C GLY A 239 12.98 -5.37 -13.29
N VAL A 240 13.21 -4.13 -13.74
CA VAL A 240 14.38 -3.77 -14.58
C VAL A 240 15.71 -3.99 -13.83
N VAL A 241 15.83 -3.55 -12.57
CA VAL A 241 17.05 -3.74 -11.76
C VAL A 241 17.35 -5.23 -11.57
N ILE A 242 16.33 -6.04 -11.27
CA ILE A 242 16.48 -7.49 -11.16
C ILE A 242 16.91 -8.09 -12.50
N ALA A 243 16.25 -7.68 -13.60
CA ALA A 243 16.57 -8.16 -14.93
C ALA A 243 17.99 -7.78 -15.34
N LEU A 244 18.47 -6.56 -15.08
CA LEU A 244 19.81 -6.08 -15.46
C LEU A 244 20.93 -7.03 -15.01
N GLY A 245 20.82 -7.61 -13.81
CA GLY A 245 21.77 -8.60 -13.32
C GLY A 245 21.77 -9.90 -14.13
N MET A 246 20.65 -10.25 -14.75
CA MET A 246 20.47 -11.51 -15.49
C MET A 246 20.64 -11.37 -17.01
N LEU A 247 20.37 -10.18 -17.57
CA LEU A 247 20.39 -9.97 -19.03
C LEU A 247 21.74 -10.21 -19.69
N VAL A 248 22.82 -10.06 -18.92
CA VAL A 248 24.19 -10.29 -19.40
C VAL A 248 24.55 -11.76 -19.43
N ASP A 249 23.87 -12.62 -18.64
CA ASP A 249 24.23 -14.04 -18.47
C ASP A 249 24.14 -14.81 -19.79
N ASP A 250 23.05 -14.64 -20.53
CA ASP A 250 22.83 -15.32 -21.81
C ASP A 250 23.89 -14.91 -22.85
N ALA A 251 24.14 -13.61 -22.94
CA ALA A 251 25.14 -13.05 -23.83
C ALA A 251 26.56 -13.53 -23.49
N VAL A 252 26.91 -13.62 -22.21
CA VAL A 252 28.22 -14.13 -21.75
C VAL A 252 28.44 -15.56 -22.17
N VAL A 253 27.43 -16.44 -21.99
CA VAL A 253 27.56 -17.87 -22.36
C VAL A 253 27.77 -18.04 -23.87
N VAL A 254 27.02 -17.30 -24.69
CA VAL A 254 27.12 -17.35 -26.15
C VAL A 254 28.47 -16.79 -26.64
N VAL A 255 28.86 -15.61 -26.13
CA VAL A 255 30.13 -14.99 -26.54
C VAL A 255 31.34 -15.80 -26.09
N GLU A 256 31.32 -16.39 -24.90
CA GLU A 256 32.39 -17.28 -24.42
C GLU A 256 32.51 -18.51 -25.32
N ALA A 257 31.39 -19.08 -25.73
CA ALA A 257 31.37 -20.23 -26.64
C ALA A 257 31.94 -19.89 -28.03
N ILE A 258 31.62 -18.70 -28.56
CA ILE A 258 32.17 -18.17 -29.83
C ILE A 258 33.68 -17.94 -29.65
N TYR A 259 34.08 -17.21 -28.59
CA TYR A 259 35.48 -16.87 -28.31
C TYR A 259 36.36 -18.11 -28.20
N TYR A 260 35.88 -19.16 -27.50
CA TYR A 260 36.59 -20.43 -27.38
C TYR A 260 36.89 -21.12 -28.72
N ARG A 261 35.97 -20.96 -29.71
CA ARG A 261 36.16 -21.55 -31.06
C ARG A 261 37.10 -20.73 -31.90
N VAL A 262 37.02 -19.40 -31.84
CA VAL A 262 37.96 -18.50 -32.50
C VAL A 262 39.40 -18.74 -31.99
N GLU A 263 39.58 -18.94 -30.68
CA GLU A 263 40.89 -19.28 -30.07
C GLU A 263 41.48 -20.61 -30.62
N ARG A 264 40.61 -21.53 -31.04
CA ARG A 264 40.98 -22.81 -31.67
C ARG A 264 41.19 -22.76 -33.18
N GLY A 265 41.01 -21.56 -33.80
CA GLY A 265 41.29 -21.34 -35.21
C GLY A 265 40.08 -21.54 -36.14
N PHE A 266 38.85 -21.63 -35.60
CA PHE A 266 37.65 -21.62 -36.45
C PHE A 266 37.45 -20.23 -37.04
N SER A 267 36.99 -20.16 -38.28
CA SER A 267 36.77 -18.91 -38.97
C SER A 267 35.40 -18.29 -38.57
N GLY A 268 35.33 -16.95 -38.53
CA GLY A 268 34.22 -16.08 -38.33
C GLY A 268 32.83 -16.73 -38.17
N ILE A 269 32.15 -16.99 -39.29
CA ILE A 269 30.78 -17.52 -39.26
C ILE A 269 30.67 -18.97 -38.76
N ASP A 270 31.66 -19.80 -39.06
CA ASP A 270 31.70 -21.21 -38.62
C ASP A 270 31.85 -21.31 -37.09
N ALA A 271 32.65 -20.44 -36.49
CA ALA A 271 32.79 -20.33 -35.05
C ALA A 271 31.46 -19.93 -34.37
N VAL A 272 30.73 -19.03 -34.98
CA VAL A 272 29.40 -18.58 -34.46
C VAL A 272 28.35 -19.68 -34.58
N LEU A 273 28.20 -20.28 -35.75
CA LEU A 273 27.21 -21.34 -35.98
C LEU A 273 27.42 -22.54 -35.10
N ASP A 274 28.70 -22.96 -34.92
CA ASP A 274 29.00 -24.09 -34.06
C ASP A 274 28.82 -23.76 -32.56
N ALA A 275 29.08 -22.49 -32.16
CA ALA A 275 28.80 -22.01 -30.82
C ALA A 275 27.32 -22.04 -30.53
N LEU A 276 26.49 -21.53 -31.44
CA LEU A 276 25.03 -21.50 -31.29
C LEU A 276 24.43 -22.91 -31.18
N LYS A 277 24.91 -23.89 -31.97
CA LYS A 277 24.49 -25.29 -31.84
C LYS A 277 24.70 -25.87 -30.44
N GLU A 278 25.75 -25.45 -29.75
CA GLU A 278 26.03 -25.90 -28.37
C GLU A 278 25.22 -25.10 -27.32
N THR A 279 24.94 -23.82 -27.56
CA THR A 279 24.42 -22.93 -26.51
C THR A 279 22.91 -22.67 -26.55
N VAL A 280 22.27 -22.74 -27.73
CA VAL A 280 20.83 -22.40 -27.88
C VAL A 280 19.95 -23.22 -26.93
N ALA A 281 20.06 -24.52 -26.93
CA ALA A 281 19.17 -25.39 -26.14
C ALA A 281 19.37 -25.20 -24.60
N PRO A 282 20.60 -25.19 -24.04
CA PRO A 282 20.80 -24.95 -22.62
C PRO A 282 20.42 -23.54 -22.18
N VAL A 283 20.72 -22.50 -22.96
CA VAL A 283 20.38 -21.12 -22.62
C VAL A 283 18.86 -20.89 -22.67
N THR A 284 18.19 -21.40 -23.72
CA THR A 284 16.71 -21.32 -23.78
C THR A 284 16.08 -22.06 -22.59
N ALA A 285 16.56 -23.24 -22.22
CA ALA A 285 16.05 -23.94 -21.06
C ALA A 285 16.28 -23.16 -19.75
N ALA A 286 17.45 -22.53 -19.59
CA ALA A 286 17.77 -21.68 -18.45
C ALA A 286 16.81 -20.48 -18.34
N VAL A 287 16.59 -19.78 -19.45
CA VAL A 287 15.61 -18.66 -19.48
C VAL A 287 14.21 -19.15 -19.19
N LEU A 288 13.76 -20.22 -19.85
CA LEU A 288 12.40 -20.76 -19.60
C LEU A 288 12.21 -21.26 -18.17
N THR A 289 13.23 -21.83 -17.52
CA THR A 289 13.14 -22.21 -16.11
C THR A 289 13.09 -20.99 -15.19
N THR A 290 13.79 -19.91 -15.52
CA THR A 290 13.71 -18.66 -14.77
C THR A 290 12.33 -18.02 -14.94
N VAL A 291 11.80 -17.95 -16.16
CA VAL A 291 10.44 -17.48 -16.42
C VAL A 291 9.41 -18.36 -15.68
N ALA A 292 9.58 -19.69 -15.68
CA ALA A 292 8.70 -20.62 -14.97
C ALA A 292 8.74 -20.47 -13.45
N ALA A 293 9.82 -19.96 -12.87
CA ALA A 293 9.89 -19.61 -11.46
C ALA A 293 9.16 -18.30 -11.16
N PHE A 294 9.24 -17.30 -12.05
CA PHE A 294 8.65 -15.98 -11.87
C PHE A 294 7.13 -15.95 -12.18
N LEU A 295 6.68 -16.62 -13.25
CA LEU A 295 5.29 -16.54 -13.69
C LEU A 295 4.23 -16.92 -12.62
N PRO A 296 4.42 -17.97 -11.80
CA PRO A 296 3.45 -18.30 -10.76
C PRO A 296 3.23 -17.16 -9.76
N LEU A 297 4.24 -16.32 -9.50
CA LEU A 297 4.11 -15.16 -8.63
C LEU A 297 3.11 -14.11 -9.14
N MET A 298 2.78 -14.10 -10.44
CA MET A 298 1.71 -13.26 -10.98
C MET A 298 0.31 -13.70 -10.52
N LEU A 299 0.18 -14.91 -10.01
CA LEU A 299 -1.08 -15.50 -9.53
C LEU A 299 -1.27 -15.30 -8.02
N LEU A 300 -0.39 -14.57 -7.37
CA LEU A 300 -0.50 -14.27 -5.94
C LEU A 300 -1.81 -13.47 -5.70
N PRO A 301 -2.68 -13.92 -4.77
CA PRO A 301 -3.92 -13.23 -4.47
C PRO A 301 -3.70 -11.95 -3.63
N GLY A 302 -4.80 -11.21 -3.40
CA GLY A 302 -4.83 -10.06 -2.52
C GLY A 302 -4.15 -8.81 -3.10
N ILE A 303 -4.02 -7.80 -2.26
CA ILE A 303 -3.44 -6.49 -2.61
C ILE A 303 -1.95 -6.65 -2.94
N LEU A 304 -1.22 -7.44 -2.14
CA LEU A 304 0.19 -7.70 -2.36
C LEU A 304 0.45 -8.34 -3.73
N GLY A 305 -0.39 -9.29 -4.13
CA GLY A 305 -0.29 -9.93 -5.45
C GLY A 305 -0.42 -8.92 -6.58
N LYS A 306 -1.42 -8.03 -6.51
CA LYS A 306 -1.63 -6.96 -7.50
C LYS A 306 -0.44 -5.99 -7.56
N PHE A 307 0.13 -5.65 -6.41
CA PHE A 307 1.29 -4.77 -6.31
C PHE A 307 2.55 -5.42 -6.91
N MET A 308 2.77 -6.71 -6.65
CA MET A 308 4.00 -7.42 -7.02
C MET A 308 3.97 -8.05 -8.42
N MET A 309 2.79 -8.25 -9.04
CA MET A 309 2.65 -8.99 -10.31
C MET A 309 3.43 -8.38 -11.49
N VAL A 310 3.70 -7.09 -11.44
CA VAL A 310 4.40 -6.37 -12.51
C VAL A 310 5.87 -6.79 -12.60
N ILE A 311 6.51 -7.15 -11.48
CA ILE A 311 7.93 -7.56 -11.44
C ILE A 311 8.17 -8.83 -12.26
N PRO A 312 7.43 -9.97 -12.03
CA PRO A 312 7.55 -11.16 -12.87
C PRO A 312 7.30 -10.88 -14.36
N LEU A 313 6.33 -10.01 -14.66
CA LEU A 313 6.02 -9.63 -16.03
C LEU A 313 7.22 -8.95 -16.69
N VAL A 314 7.78 -7.92 -16.06
CA VAL A 314 8.94 -7.16 -16.58
C VAL A 314 10.14 -8.08 -16.78
N VAL A 315 10.47 -8.90 -15.76
CA VAL A 315 11.60 -9.83 -15.81
C VAL A 315 11.40 -10.87 -16.91
N SER A 316 10.21 -11.46 -17.02
CA SER A 316 9.90 -12.47 -18.04
C SER A 316 10.00 -11.91 -19.46
N VAL A 317 9.42 -10.72 -19.70
CA VAL A 317 9.51 -10.03 -21.00
C VAL A 317 10.96 -9.71 -21.34
N ALA A 318 11.71 -9.14 -20.39
CA ALA A 318 13.12 -8.80 -20.60
C ALA A 318 13.97 -10.04 -20.94
N LEU A 319 13.78 -11.15 -20.23
CA LEU A 319 14.47 -12.42 -20.48
C LEU A 319 14.09 -13.05 -21.83
N LEU A 320 12.84 -12.94 -22.26
CA LEU A 320 12.46 -13.44 -23.59
C LEU A 320 13.09 -12.61 -24.71
N ILE A 321 13.19 -11.30 -24.52
CA ILE A 321 13.88 -10.43 -25.48
C ILE A 321 15.38 -10.67 -25.46
N SER A 322 15.96 -11.01 -24.30
CA SER A 322 17.39 -11.34 -24.18
C SER A 322 17.79 -12.55 -25.04
N LEU A 323 16.88 -13.54 -25.22
CA LEU A 323 17.13 -14.65 -26.16
C LEU A 323 17.28 -14.15 -27.61
N VAL A 324 16.47 -13.20 -28.03
CA VAL A 324 16.57 -12.62 -29.37
C VAL A 324 17.90 -11.88 -29.53
N GLU A 325 18.30 -11.12 -28.52
CA GLU A 325 19.61 -10.44 -28.49
C GLU A 325 20.75 -11.46 -28.54
N ALA A 326 20.75 -12.45 -27.65
CA ALA A 326 21.85 -13.41 -27.50
C ALA A 326 22.04 -14.32 -28.72
N PHE A 327 20.96 -14.71 -29.43
CA PHE A 327 21.05 -15.65 -30.55
C PHE A 327 21.05 -14.98 -31.91
N TRP A 328 20.62 -13.75 -32.02
CA TRP A 328 20.52 -13.04 -33.31
C TRP A 328 21.40 -11.81 -33.39
N MET A 329 21.22 -10.86 -32.47
CA MET A 329 21.93 -9.56 -32.56
C MET A 329 23.39 -9.66 -32.13
N LEU A 330 23.66 -10.28 -30.99
CA LEU A 330 25.01 -10.41 -30.46
C LEU A 330 25.97 -11.16 -31.39
N PRO A 331 25.61 -12.32 -32.00
CA PRO A 331 26.44 -12.96 -33.02
C PRO A 331 26.75 -12.06 -34.21
N GLY A 332 25.77 -11.26 -34.65
CA GLY A 332 25.97 -10.28 -35.72
C GLY A 332 26.97 -9.19 -35.34
N HIS A 333 26.88 -8.64 -34.13
CA HIS A 333 27.81 -7.67 -33.60
C HIS A 333 29.22 -8.22 -33.46
N VAL A 334 29.35 -9.46 -32.99
CA VAL A 334 30.64 -10.17 -32.82
C VAL A 334 31.32 -10.39 -34.17
N LEU A 335 30.56 -10.79 -35.20
CA LEU A 335 31.07 -10.94 -36.58
C LEU A 335 31.50 -9.61 -37.17
N GLY A 336 30.66 -8.57 -37.08
CA GLY A 336 30.93 -7.21 -37.62
C GLY A 336 32.15 -6.55 -36.98
N ALA A 337 32.35 -6.77 -35.69
CA ALA A 337 33.48 -6.19 -34.95
C ALA A 337 34.84 -6.84 -35.27
N GLY A 338 34.88 -7.96 -35.99
CA GLY A 338 36.09 -8.69 -36.36
C GLY A 338 36.92 -9.06 -35.13
N MET A 339 36.73 -10.29 -34.58
CA MET A 339 37.51 -10.76 -33.43
C MET A 339 38.96 -11.09 -33.86
N LYS A 340 39.87 -10.12 -33.76
CA LYS A 340 41.32 -10.38 -33.79
C LYS A 340 41.75 -10.60 -32.34
N LEU A 341 42.33 -11.77 -32.06
CA LEU A 341 42.96 -12.06 -30.77
C LEU A 341 44.29 -11.28 -30.70
N ASP A 342 44.29 -10.23 -29.88
CA ASP A 342 45.53 -9.60 -29.46
C ASP A 342 46.18 -10.48 -28.38
N ARG A 343 47.09 -11.35 -28.77
CA ARG A 343 47.73 -12.35 -27.89
C ARG A 343 48.73 -11.75 -26.90
N ASP A 344 49.24 -10.56 -27.17
CA ASP A 344 50.41 -10.01 -26.49
C ASP A 344 50.11 -8.87 -25.49
N GLY A 345 48.87 -8.42 -25.36
CA GLY A 345 48.49 -7.36 -24.44
C GLY A 345 48.61 -7.72 -22.96
N LYS A 346 49.15 -6.84 -22.11
CA LYS A 346 49.28 -7.03 -20.65
C LYS A 346 47.94 -7.41 -19.98
N THR A 347 46.86 -6.83 -20.43
CA THR A 347 45.47 -7.11 -19.94
C THR A 347 45.01 -8.53 -20.29
N GLN A 348 45.37 -9.02 -21.48
CA GLN A 348 45.08 -10.42 -21.88
C GLN A 348 45.89 -11.43 -21.07
N GLN A 349 47.15 -11.13 -20.78
CA GLN A 349 47.97 -11.98 -19.92
C GLN A 349 47.44 -12.05 -18.50
N PHE A 350 46.96 -10.92 -17.94
CA PHE A 350 46.30 -10.90 -16.62
C PHE A 350 45.05 -11.80 -16.60
N ARG A 351 44.17 -11.65 -17.60
CA ARG A 351 42.93 -12.46 -17.70
C ARG A 351 43.24 -13.95 -17.83
N THR A 352 44.21 -14.31 -18.67
CA THR A 352 44.62 -15.70 -18.83
C THR A 352 45.19 -16.28 -17.53
N ARG A 353 45.94 -15.48 -16.75
CA ARG A 353 46.44 -15.89 -15.42
C ARG A 353 45.29 -16.07 -14.43
N LEU A 354 44.34 -15.11 -14.39
CA LEU A 354 43.16 -15.16 -13.52
C LEU A 354 42.31 -16.39 -13.83
N ASN A 355 41.93 -16.59 -15.09
CA ASN A 355 41.11 -17.74 -15.51
C ASN A 355 41.83 -19.10 -15.28
N ARG A 356 43.13 -19.14 -15.48
CA ARG A 356 43.94 -20.33 -15.17
C ARG A 356 44.00 -20.58 -13.67
N GLY A 357 44.14 -19.54 -12.87
CA GLY A 357 44.13 -19.61 -11.42
C GLY A 357 42.82 -20.19 -10.88
N ILE A 358 41.69 -19.64 -11.33
CA ILE A 358 40.34 -20.11 -10.95
C ILE A 358 40.16 -21.60 -11.30
N ARG A 359 40.47 -21.97 -12.56
CA ARG A 359 40.39 -23.36 -13.01
C ARG A 359 41.27 -24.31 -12.17
N HIS A 360 42.48 -23.87 -11.82
CA HIS A 360 43.42 -24.67 -11.08
C HIS A 360 43.00 -24.93 -9.62
N VAL A 361 42.57 -23.85 -8.93
CA VAL A 361 42.06 -23.93 -7.55
C VAL A 361 40.80 -24.77 -7.49
N TYR A 362 39.85 -24.47 -8.36
CA TYR A 362 38.57 -25.21 -8.42
C TYR A 362 38.80 -26.73 -8.69
N MET A 363 39.59 -27.09 -9.71
CA MET A 363 39.83 -28.49 -10.03
C MET A 363 40.50 -29.25 -8.88
N ARG A 364 41.42 -28.61 -8.16
CA ARG A 364 42.08 -29.21 -6.99
C ARG A 364 41.05 -29.49 -5.88
N LEU A 365 40.14 -28.55 -5.63
CA LEU A 365 39.08 -28.71 -4.63
C LEU A 365 38.04 -29.74 -5.09
N LEU A 366 37.60 -29.69 -6.35
CA LEU A 366 36.63 -30.65 -6.89
C LEU A 366 37.12 -32.09 -6.83
N ILE A 367 38.40 -32.34 -7.17
CA ILE A 367 38.98 -33.68 -7.06
C ILE A 367 39.00 -34.14 -5.59
N ARG A 368 39.25 -33.28 -4.63
CA ARG A 368 39.15 -33.62 -3.20
C ARG A 368 37.70 -33.94 -2.80
N ALA A 369 36.72 -33.16 -3.26
CA ALA A 369 35.29 -33.40 -3.03
C ALA A 369 34.84 -34.74 -3.61
N LEU A 370 35.25 -35.07 -4.85
CA LEU A 370 34.93 -36.34 -5.49
C LEU A 370 35.61 -37.57 -4.80
N ARG A 371 36.77 -37.36 -4.17
CA ARG A 371 37.46 -38.42 -3.37
C ARG A 371 36.75 -38.67 -2.03
N ARG A 372 36.06 -37.68 -1.46
CA ARG A 372 35.32 -37.77 -0.19
C ARG A 372 33.86 -37.36 -0.37
N PRO A 373 33.06 -38.12 -1.14
CA PRO A 373 31.73 -37.70 -1.57
C PRO A 373 30.77 -37.51 -0.39
N PHE A 374 30.79 -38.40 0.59
CA PHE A 374 29.89 -38.30 1.75
C PHE A 374 30.20 -37.10 2.65
N THR A 375 31.48 -36.73 2.82
CA THR A 375 31.85 -35.55 3.61
C THR A 375 31.39 -34.27 2.92
N THR A 376 31.47 -34.18 1.59
CA THR A 376 30.99 -33.00 0.83
C THR A 376 29.48 -32.86 0.92
N LEU A 377 28.73 -33.97 0.78
CA LEU A 377 27.27 -33.96 0.97
C LEU A 377 26.88 -33.63 2.40
N ALA A 378 27.59 -34.22 3.40
CA ALA A 378 27.33 -33.91 4.81
C ALA A 378 27.54 -32.45 5.12
N ILE A 379 28.59 -31.79 4.62
CA ILE A 379 28.82 -30.37 4.81
C ILE A 379 27.65 -29.55 4.22
N SER A 380 27.17 -29.90 3.01
CA SER A 380 26.06 -29.19 2.36
C SER A 380 24.74 -29.37 3.12
N VAL A 381 24.50 -30.57 3.63
CA VAL A 381 23.30 -30.89 4.44
C VAL A 381 23.39 -30.21 5.80
N CYS A 382 24.57 -30.25 6.47
CA CYS A 382 24.76 -29.51 7.71
C CYS A 382 24.59 -27.99 7.56
N ALA A 383 25.03 -27.42 6.43
CA ALA A 383 24.83 -26.00 6.15
C ALA A 383 23.32 -25.68 6.01
N LEU A 384 22.56 -26.54 5.33
CA LEU A 384 21.11 -26.38 5.20
C LEU A 384 20.41 -26.49 6.56
N PHE A 385 20.70 -27.53 7.35
CA PHE A 385 20.11 -27.66 8.69
C PHE A 385 20.55 -26.54 9.65
N GLY A 386 21.81 -26.08 9.51
CA GLY A 386 22.29 -24.91 10.23
C GLY A 386 21.52 -23.63 9.91
N ALA A 387 21.19 -23.41 8.64
CA ALA A 387 20.37 -22.29 8.21
C ALA A 387 18.93 -22.41 8.76
N VAL A 388 18.30 -23.58 8.67
CA VAL A 388 16.97 -23.81 9.25
C VAL A 388 17.00 -23.61 10.77
N GLY A 389 18.04 -24.10 11.45
CA GLY A 389 18.22 -23.91 12.89
C GLY A 389 18.42 -22.44 13.27
N LEU A 390 19.16 -21.67 12.46
CA LEU A 390 19.34 -20.23 12.64
C LEU A 390 18.00 -19.47 12.47
N LEU A 391 17.20 -19.83 11.48
CA LEU A 391 15.87 -19.27 11.30
C LEU A 391 14.96 -19.59 12.49
N ALA A 392 14.95 -20.85 12.95
CA ALA A 392 14.15 -21.32 14.07
C ALA A 392 14.61 -20.75 15.44
N SER A 393 15.84 -20.23 15.53
CA SER A 393 16.38 -19.66 16.78
C SER A 393 15.80 -18.28 17.13
N GLY A 394 15.01 -17.64 16.23
CA GLY A 394 14.48 -16.30 16.43
C GLY A 394 15.51 -15.16 16.34
N GLN A 395 16.75 -15.46 15.91
CA GLN A 395 17.79 -14.43 15.75
C GLN A 395 17.61 -13.57 14.49
N ILE A 396 16.79 -14.03 13.54
CA ILE A 396 16.41 -13.24 12.37
C ILE A 396 15.03 -12.65 12.67
N ARG A 397 14.95 -11.32 12.69
CA ARG A 397 13.69 -10.62 12.90
C ARG A 397 12.71 -10.94 11.77
N ALA A 398 11.44 -11.12 12.10
CA ALA A 398 10.36 -11.28 11.16
C ALA A 398 9.58 -9.96 11.11
N ASP A 399 9.60 -9.31 9.96
CA ASP A 399 8.79 -8.13 9.66
C ASP A 399 8.22 -8.37 8.26
N PHE A 400 7.02 -8.95 8.22
CA PHE A 400 6.47 -9.46 6.98
C PHE A 400 6.10 -8.36 5.99
N PHE A 401 5.63 -7.20 6.49
CA PHE A 401 5.22 -6.06 5.68
C PHE A 401 6.12 -4.84 5.90
N ALA A 402 7.43 -5.08 6.11
CA ALA A 402 8.40 -4.00 6.19
C ALA A 402 8.16 -2.95 5.08
N SER A 403 8.07 -1.69 5.45
CA SER A 403 7.69 -0.61 4.55
C SER A 403 8.58 0.61 4.75
N ASP A 404 8.76 1.39 3.69
CA ASP A 404 9.53 2.63 3.76
C ASP A 404 8.64 3.74 4.36
N PRO A 405 9.03 4.42 5.47
CA PRO A 405 8.20 5.44 6.10
C PRO A 405 8.00 6.65 5.18
N ILE A 406 6.77 7.14 5.14
CA ILE A 406 6.41 8.39 4.46
C ILE A 406 6.66 9.55 5.42
N ARG A 407 7.10 10.70 4.90
CA ARG A 407 7.41 11.90 5.69
C ARG A 407 6.15 12.69 6.11
N VAL A 408 5.10 11.94 6.51
CA VAL A 408 3.83 12.46 7.01
C VAL A 408 3.35 11.54 8.12
N PHE A 409 2.87 12.13 9.22
CA PHE A 409 2.21 11.37 10.27
C PHE A 409 1.04 12.16 10.85
N TYR A 410 0.16 11.46 11.55
CA TYR A 410 -1.01 12.05 12.20
C TYR A 410 -0.98 11.80 13.70
N VAL A 411 -1.46 12.78 14.47
CA VAL A 411 -1.78 12.61 15.89
C VAL A 411 -3.28 12.60 16.03
N ASN A 412 -3.84 11.45 16.36
CA ASN A 412 -5.26 11.23 16.53
C ASN A 412 -5.69 11.56 17.95
N ILE A 413 -6.75 12.34 18.10
CA ILE A 413 -7.22 12.88 19.36
C ILE A 413 -8.70 12.51 19.50
N GLU A 414 -9.04 11.79 20.55
CA GLU A 414 -10.43 11.52 20.90
C GLU A 414 -10.78 12.19 22.22
N THR A 415 -11.93 12.83 22.24
CA THR A 415 -12.52 13.41 23.46
C THR A 415 -13.75 12.58 23.86
N GLU A 416 -14.37 12.92 24.98
CA GLU A 416 -15.60 12.23 25.38
C GLU A 416 -16.70 12.37 24.32
N PRO A 417 -17.48 11.30 24.06
CA PRO A 417 -18.60 11.37 23.13
C PRO A 417 -19.60 12.46 23.51
N GLY A 418 -20.00 13.26 22.52
CA GLY A 418 -20.87 14.40 22.76
C GLY A 418 -20.15 15.73 23.05
N THR A 419 -18.80 15.71 23.07
CA THR A 419 -18.02 16.97 23.10
C THR A 419 -18.34 17.80 21.87
N ARG A 420 -18.54 19.12 22.08
CA ARG A 420 -18.77 20.05 20.96
C ARG A 420 -17.53 20.20 20.09
N LEU A 421 -17.76 20.41 18.81
CA LEU A 421 -16.72 20.47 17.79
C LEU A 421 -15.63 21.51 18.10
N GLU A 422 -16.03 22.71 18.58
CA GLU A 422 -15.11 23.79 18.92
C GLU A 422 -14.22 23.43 20.12
N ARG A 423 -14.76 22.66 21.09
CA ARG A 423 -13.99 22.23 22.24
C ARG A 423 -12.96 21.20 21.84
N THR A 424 -13.34 20.27 20.98
CA THR A 424 -12.41 19.29 20.39
C THR A 424 -11.32 20.01 19.61
N LEU A 425 -11.67 20.99 18.78
CA LEU A 425 -10.68 21.79 18.05
C LEU A 425 -9.71 22.51 18.99
N ASN A 426 -10.20 23.13 20.05
CA ASN A 426 -9.34 23.82 21.00
C ASN A 426 -8.33 22.87 21.68
N LEU A 427 -8.75 21.68 22.06
CA LEU A 427 -7.85 20.64 22.59
C LEU A 427 -6.85 20.16 21.53
N THR A 428 -7.31 20.01 20.27
CA THR A 428 -6.43 19.67 19.14
C THR A 428 -5.36 20.74 18.92
N LEU A 429 -5.71 22.03 19.03
CA LEU A 429 -4.78 23.15 18.93
C LEU A 429 -3.77 23.20 20.10
N GLU A 430 -4.16 22.80 21.29
CA GLU A 430 -3.23 22.65 22.42
C GLU A 430 -2.22 21.55 22.16
N ILE A 431 -2.66 20.41 21.62
CA ILE A 431 -1.78 19.31 21.21
C ILE A 431 -0.88 19.75 20.05
N GLU A 432 -1.40 20.47 19.05
CA GLU A 432 -0.61 21.03 17.95
C GLU A 432 0.58 21.85 18.45
N LYS A 433 0.37 22.68 19.46
CA LYS A 433 1.45 23.49 20.07
C LYS A 433 2.54 22.60 20.66
N VAL A 434 2.18 21.50 21.35
CA VAL A 434 3.13 20.56 21.91
C VAL A 434 3.85 19.80 20.79
N VAL A 435 3.15 19.38 19.76
CA VAL A 435 3.74 18.75 18.56
C VAL A 435 4.77 19.67 17.92
N ARG A 436 4.42 20.94 17.67
CA ARG A 436 5.34 21.92 17.09
C ARG A 436 6.57 22.19 17.97
N ALA A 437 6.42 22.15 19.28
CA ALA A 437 7.53 22.35 20.21
C ALA A 437 8.55 21.19 20.20
N ASN A 438 8.15 20.01 19.78
CA ASN A 438 9.02 18.83 19.65
C ASN A 438 9.65 18.69 18.25
N LEU A 439 9.21 19.49 17.26
CA LEU A 439 9.80 19.53 15.95
C LEU A 439 10.98 20.49 15.89
N GLY A 440 12.03 20.10 15.17
CA GLY A 440 13.19 20.96 14.90
C GLY A 440 12.82 22.15 14.01
N GLU A 441 13.64 23.21 14.08
CA GLU A 441 13.46 24.40 13.24
C GLU A 441 13.56 24.04 11.75
N GLY A 442 12.51 24.30 10.97
CA GLY A 442 12.44 23.95 9.55
C GLY A 442 12.20 22.46 9.26
N GLU A 443 11.96 21.60 10.24
CA GLU A 443 11.71 20.17 10.05
C GLU A 443 10.31 19.89 9.49
N ALA A 444 9.31 20.70 9.90
CA ALA A 444 7.96 20.60 9.35
C ALA A 444 7.81 21.44 8.08
N ARG A 445 7.14 20.89 7.08
CA ARG A 445 6.62 21.61 5.92
C ARG A 445 5.35 22.36 6.31
N GLY A 446 4.53 21.75 7.13
CA GLY A 446 3.33 22.32 7.69
C GLY A 446 2.66 21.42 8.71
N VAL A 447 1.92 22.03 9.62
CA VAL A 447 1.15 21.33 10.64
C VAL A 447 -0.25 21.88 10.60
N VAL A 448 -1.25 21.01 10.44
CA VAL A 448 -2.67 21.34 10.34
C VAL A 448 -3.42 20.67 11.47
N ALA A 449 -4.20 21.43 12.20
CA ALA A 449 -5.13 20.92 13.21
C ALA A 449 -6.55 20.94 12.68
N TYR A 450 -7.28 19.85 12.83
CA TYR A 450 -8.70 19.81 12.47
C TYR A 450 -9.50 18.95 13.44
N ALA A 451 -10.78 19.21 13.52
CA ALA A 451 -11.74 18.48 14.32
C ALA A 451 -12.98 18.14 13.50
N GLY A 452 -13.67 17.09 13.87
CA GLY A 452 -14.86 16.56 13.19
C GLY A 452 -14.60 15.30 12.40
N GLN A 453 -13.34 15.05 12.03
CA GLN A 453 -12.93 13.88 11.26
C GLN A 453 -11.53 13.45 11.70
N GLN A 454 -11.24 12.16 11.56
CA GLN A 454 -9.90 11.55 11.65
C GLN A 454 -9.66 10.73 10.41
N PHE A 455 -8.56 10.98 9.72
CA PHE A 455 -8.06 10.11 8.68
C PHE A 455 -7.50 8.83 9.30
N THR A 456 -7.79 7.71 8.69
CA THR A 456 -7.15 6.42 8.94
C THR A 456 -6.69 5.84 7.62
N GLU A 457 -5.91 4.77 7.63
CA GLU A 457 -5.46 4.13 6.40
C GLU A 457 -6.59 3.44 5.62
N THR A 458 -7.73 3.17 6.25
CA THR A 458 -8.85 2.43 5.66
C THR A 458 -10.05 3.31 5.36
N GLU A 459 -10.56 4.04 6.35
CA GLU A 459 -11.75 4.89 6.21
C GLU A 459 -11.67 6.12 7.12
N PRO A 460 -12.23 7.27 6.73
CA PRO A 460 -12.30 8.42 7.61
C PRO A 460 -13.33 8.19 8.72
N LEU A 461 -12.92 8.39 9.97
CA LEU A 461 -13.80 8.33 11.12
C LEU A 461 -14.35 9.72 11.42
N ARG A 462 -15.68 9.89 11.42
CA ARG A 462 -16.35 11.18 11.63
C ARG A 462 -16.96 11.28 13.02
N GLY A 463 -17.02 12.50 13.55
CA GLY A 463 -17.67 12.81 14.82
C GLY A 463 -17.10 14.05 15.50
N SER A 464 -17.96 14.87 16.14
CA SER A 464 -17.55 16.11 16.81
C SER A 464 -16.52 15.93 17.93
N HIS A 465 -16.40 14.72 18.48
CA HIS A 465 -15.44 14.34 19.52
C HIS A 465 -14.08 13.90 18.97
N ARG A 466 -13.87 13.94 17.65
CA ARG A 466 -12.64 13.52 16.97
C ARG A 466 -11.87 14.71 16.47
N GLY A 467 -10.59 14.78 16.83
CA GLY A 467 -9.65 15.75 16.32
C GLY A 467 -8.39 15.06 15.80
N GLN A 468 -7.66 15.73 14.93
CA GLN A 468 -6.41 15.21 14.38
C GLN A 468 -5.43 16.33 14.07
N VAL A 469 -4.15 16.08 14.28
CA VAL A 469 -3.07 16.95 13.82
C VAL A 469 -2.33 16.24 12.71
N LEU A 470 -2.36 16.82 11.50
CA LEU A 470 -1.58 16.38 10.35
C LEU A 470 -0.22 17.08 10.37
N VAL A 471 0.87 16.32 10.33
CA VAL A 471 2.25 16.82 10.29
C VAL A 471 2.91 16.38 9.00
N GLY A 472 3.16 17.31 8.10
CA GLY A 472 3.97 17.12 6.92
C GLY A 472 5.42 17.52 7.20
N LEU A 473 6.37 16.61 7.01
CA LEU A 473 7.79 16.83 7.25
C LEU A 473 8.55 17.17 5.96
N GLN A 474 9.68 17.84 6.10
CA GLN A 474 10.61 18.02 4.99
C GLN A 474 11.20 16.69 4.53
N PRO A 475 11.65 16.56 3.26
CA PRO A 475 12.18 15.31 2.71
C PRO A 475 13.37 14.77 3.50
N ASP A 476 14.22 15.65 4.01
CA ASP A 476 15.42 15.32 4.77
C ASP A 476 15.21 15.61 6.27
N GLY A 477 15.83 14.83 7.16
CA GLY A 477 15.73 15.05 8.60
C GLY A 477 15.73 13.75 9.40
N ARG A 478 15.37 13.83 10.70
CA ARG A 478 15.25 12.68 11.60
C ARG A 478 14.22 11.67 11.07
N GLU A 479 14.36 10.40 11.42
CA GLU A 479 13.36 9.38 11.09
C GLU A 479 12.01 9.72 11.76
N VAL A 480 10.90 9.41 11.04
CA VAL A 480 9.53 9.74 11.51
C VAL A 480 9.23 9.04 12.84
N THR A 481 9.63 7.78 12.95
CA THR A 481 9.46 6.96 14.15
C THR A 481 10.17 7.56 15.36
N ASP A 482 11.39 8.11 15.17
CA ASP A 482 12.15 8.77 16.25
C ASP A 482 11.44 10.05 16.71
N ILE A 483 10.96 10.86 15.77
CA ILE A 483 10.19 12.09 16.07
C ILE A 483 8.94 11.75 16.89
N ILE A 484 8.18 10.74 16.46
CA ILE A 484 6.98 10.29 17.16
C ILE A 484 7.32 9.80 18.57
N ASN A 485 8.37 8.98 18.71
CA ASN A 485 8.75 8.42 20.00
C ASN A 485 9.20 9.51 21.00
N GLU A 486 9.94 10.53 20.56
CA GLU A 486 10.33 11.65 21.41
C GLU A 486 9.14 12.47 21.90
N MET A 487 8.14 12.74 21.05
CA MET A 487 7.00 13.57 21.42
C MET A 487 5.87 12.80 22.13
N ARG A 488 5.87 11.46 22.07
CA ARG A 488 4.77 10.61 22.54
C ARG A 488 4.35 10.91 23.98
N GLU A 489 5.29 10.97 24.89
CA GLU A 489 4.98 11.24 26.30
C GLU A 489 4.48 12.66 26.53
N SER A 490 5.11 13.66 25.92
CA SER A 490 4.73 15.06 26.07
C SER A 490 3.34 15.34 25.50
N VAL A 491 3.01 14.72 24.39
CA VAL A 491 1.69 14.85 23.73
C VAL A 491 0.60 14.14 24.54
N ARG A 492 0.86 12.94 25.05
CA ARG A 492 -0.09 12.21 25.91
C ARG A 492 -0.32 12.87 27.27
N ALA A 493 0.62 13.66 27.74
CA ALA A 493 0.50 14.38 29.01
C ALA A 493 -0.46 15.60 28.94
N VAL A 494 -0.92 15.99 27.74
CA VAL A 494 -1.87 17.09 27.60
C VAL A 494 -3.23 16.69 28.18
N PRO A 495 -3.77 17.40 29.18
CA PRO A 495 -5.01 17.03 29.82
C PRO A 495 -6.21 17.35 28.91
N GLY A 496 -7.24 16.51 28.99
CA GLY A 496 -8.55 16.74 28.34
C GLY A 496 -8.96 15.70 27.32
N PRO A 497 -8.10 15.20 26.42
CA PRO A 497 -8.46 14.08 25.56
C PRO A 497 -8.69 12.78 26.35
N SER A 498 -9.63 11.98 25.91
CA SER A 498 -9.82 10.61 26.43
C SER A 498 -8.77 9.63 25.90
N ARG A 499 -8.30 9.88 24.65
CA ARG A 499 -7.27 9.07 24.00
C ARG A 499 -6.46 9.91 23.02
N VAL A 500 -5.15 9.63 22.96
CA VAL A 500 -4.24 10.17 21.94
C VAL A 500 -3.40 9.03 21.39
N THR A 501 -3.46 8.84 20.07
CA THR A 501 -2.70 7.83 19.32
C THR A 501 -1.98 8.45 18.14
N PHE A 502 -0.94 7.79 17.66
CA PHE A 502 -0.19 8.23 16.49
C PHE A 502 -0.47 7.30 15.32
N LEU A 503 -0.55 7.86 14.13
CA LEU A 503 -0.65 7.12 12.89
C LEU A 503 0.54 7.50 12.02
N GLU A 504 1.47 6.57 11.87
CA GLU A 504 2.61 6.67 10.96
C GLU A 504 2.21 6.07 9.62
N LEU A 505 2.37 6.82 8.54
CA LEU A 505 2.08 6.31 7.21
C LEU A 505 3.29 5.60 6.62
N ALA A 506 3.04 4.48 5.99
CA ALA A 506 4.03 3.64 5.35
C ALA A 506 3.87 3.62 3.83
N GLY A 507 4.99 3.63 3.10
CA GLY A 507 5.02 3.48 1.65
C GLY A 507 5.00 2.00 1.25
N GLY A 508 4.31 1.69 0.18
CA GLY A 508 4.20 0.32 -0.31
C GLY A 508 2.73 -0.10 -0.48
N PRO A 509 2.43 -1.40 -0.57
CA PRO A 509 1.06 -1.86 -0.55
C PRO A 509 0.42 -1.53 0.80
N PRO A 510 -0.85 -1.08 0.82
CA PRO A 510 -1.55 -0.86 2.08
C PRO A 510 -1.62 -2.18 2.85
N SER A 511 -1.23 -2.13 4.11
CA SER A 511 -1.29 -3.26 5.04
C SER A 511 -2.32 -2.99 6.13
N SER A 512 -2.88 -4.06 6.66
CA SER A 512 -3.72 -3.98 7.85
C SER A 512 -2.86 -3.72 9.10
N LYS A 513 -3.48 -3.35 10.22
CA LYS A 513 -2.76 -3.22 11.49
C LYS A 513 -2.09 -4.54 11.89
N PRO A 514 -0.88 -4.49 12.49
CA PRO A 514 -0.18 -5.69 12.99
C PRO A 514 -1.03 -6.54 13.94
N ILE A 515 -1.78 -5.87 14.79
CA ILE A 515 -2.75 -6.52 15.68
C ILE A 515 -4.13 -5.96 15.35
N SER A 516 -5.02 -6.83 14.91
CA SER A 516 -6.43 -6.52 14.67
C SER A 516 -7.27 -7.74 15.07
N ILE A 517 -7.88 -7.68 16.28
CA ILE A 517 -8.59 -8.79 16.88
C ILE A 517 -10.07 -8.44 16.91
N LYS A 518 -10.87 -9.20 16.17
CA LYS A 518 -12.31 -9.06 16.15
C LYS A 518 -12.94 -9.90 17.28
N VAL A 519 -13.42 -9.23 18.29
CA VAL A 519 -14.17 -9.82 19.42
C VAL A 519 -15.62 -9.95 18.97
N ARG A 520 -16.10 -11.17 18.74
CA ARG A 520 -17.40 -11.45 18.09
C ARG A 520 -18.36 -12.18 19.04
N GLY A 521 -19.61 -11.75 19.10
CA GLY A 521 -20.63 -12.37 19.94
C GLY A 521 -22.03 -11.82 19.71
N SER A 522 -22.98 -12.20 20.52
CA SER A 522 -24.39 -11.77 20.46
C SER A 522 -24.75 -10.70 21.49
N ASP A 523 -24.16 -10.75 22.68
CA ASP A 523 -24.39 -9.78 23.74
C ASP A 523 -23.32 -8.71 23.74
N PHE A 524 -23.73 -7.43 23.67
CA PHE A 524 -22.80 -6.31 23.56
C PHE A 524 -22.06 -6.03 24.87
N SER A 525 -22.65 -6.29 26.01
CA SER A 525 -22.02 -6.09 27.32
C SER A 525 -20.92 -7.11 27.57
N GLU A 526 -21.11 -8.35 27.16
CA GLU A 526 -20.10 -9.41 27.21
C GLU A 526 -18.97 -9.12 26.21
N LEU A 527 -19.32 -8.63 24.98
CA LEU A 527 -18.33 -8.21 23.99
C LEU A 527 -17.45 -7.08 24.50
N ARG A 528 -18.06 -6.08 25.15
CA ARG A 528 -17.32 -4.93 25.70
C ARG A 528 -16.35 -5.37 26.79
N ALA A 529 -16.83 -6.19 27.73
CA ALA A 529 -15.99 -6.74 28.81
C ALA A 529 -14.82 -7.58 28.24
N ALA A 530 -15.08 -8.40 27.22
CA ALA A 530 -14.05 -9.18 26.55
C ALA A 530 -13.04 -8.30 25.78
N ALA A 531 -13.51 -7.26 25.10
CA ALA A 531 -12.64 -6.32 24.41
C ALA A 531 -11.75 -5.53 25.38
N ASP A 532 -12.29 -5.11 26.53
CA ASP A 532 -11.52 -4.45 27.58
C ASP A 532 -10.41 -5.36 28.14
N GLU A 533 -10.70 -6.66 28.29
CA GLU A 533 -9.69 -7.64 28.71
C GLU A 533 -8.60 -7.86 27.67
N ILE A 534 -8.97 -7.93 26.37
CA ILE A 534 -7.98 -7.99 25.28
C ILE A 534 -7.10 -6.74 25.27
N ARG A 535 -7.68 -5.55 25.47
CA ARG A 535 -6.91 -4.31 25.60
C ARG A 535 -5.91 -4.36 26.75
N ASN A 536 -6.35 -4.87 27.91
CA ASN A 536 -5.47 -5.04 29.07
C ASN A 536 -4.31 -6.00 28.79
N ILE A 537 -4.58 -7.12 28.10
CA ILE A 537 -3.52 -8.05 27.67
C ILE A 537 -2.53 -7.33 26.76
N LEU A 538 -3.02 -6.61 25.76
CA LEU A 538 -2.17 -5.87 24.80
C LEU A 538 -1.34 -4.77 25.47
N HIS A 539 -1.91 -4.01 26.40
CA HIS A 539 -1.17 -3.00 27.16
C HIS A 539 -0.02 -3.58 27.99
N ASN A 540 -0.16 -4.84 28.44
CA ASN A 540 0.88 -5.53 29.20
C ASN A 540 1.85 -6.34 28.34
N THR A 541 1.66 -6.39 27.02
CA THR A 541 2.51 -7.10 26.08
C THR A 541 3.67 -6.17 25.66
N ALA A 542 4.89 -6.63 25.84
CA ALA A 542 6.09 -5.83 25.51
C ALA A 542 6.14 -5.54 24.00
N GLY A 543 6.41 -4.30 23.64
CA GLY A 543 6.52 -3.86 22.25
C GLY A 543 5.18 -3.53 21.57
N VAL A 544 4.04 -3.70 22.25
CA VAL A 544 2.73 -3.26 21.74
C VAL A 544 2.49 -1.79 22.08
N LYS A 545 2.01 -1.01 21.14
CA LYS A 545 1.77 0.43 21.25
C LYS A 545 0.45 0.82 20.57
N ASP A 546 -0.07 2.01 20.93
CA ASP A 546 -1.26 2.62 20.33
C ASP A 546 -2.51 1.71 20.28
N VAL A 547 -2.76 0.99 21.40
CA VAL A 547 -3.91 0.10 21.53
C VAL A 547 -5.20 0.90 21.48
N SER A 548 -6.10 0.52 20.60
CA SER A 548 -7.40 1.16 20.38
C SER A 548 -8.48 0.11 20.10
N ASP A 549 -9.73 0.53 20.18
CA ASP A 549 -10.87 -0.27 19.77
C ASP A 549 -11.88 0.60 18.98
N ASP A 550 -12.73 -0.04 18.19
CA ASP A 550 -13.78 0.59 17.41
C ASP A 550 -15.12 0.69 18.14
N ALA A 551 -15.21 0.22 19.38
CA ALA A 551 -16.39 0.37 20.20
C ALA A 551 -16.49 1.79 20.75
N GLN A 552 -17.44 2.53 20.24
CA GLN A 552 -17.70 3.89 20.68
C GLN A 552 -18.85 3.92 21.66
N ASP A 553 -18.60 4.46 22.85
CA ASP A 553 -19.70 4.87 23.71
C ASP A 553 -20.49 5.95 22.99
N GLY A 554 -21.81 5.82 22.99
CA GLY A 554 -22.67 6.82 22.38
C GLY A 554 -22.84 8.05 23.25
N ARG A 555 -23.46 9.06 22.66
CA ARG A 555 -23.92 10.22 23.42
C ARG A 555 -25.05 9.81 24.36
N PHE A 556 -25.29 10.57 25.40
CA PHE A 556 -26.55 10.43 26.14
C PHE A 556 -27.71 10.80 25.23
N ALA A 557 -28.71 9.93 25.13
CA ALA A 557 -29.98 10.20 24.46
C ALA A 557 -31.00 10.64 25.47
N LEU A 558 -31.79 11.63 25.09
CA LEU A 558 -33.06 11.94 25.72
C LEU A 558 -34.14 11.13 25.00
N GLN A 559 -34.53 10.00 25.59
CA GLN A 559 -35.58 9.15 25.02
C GLN A 559 -36.92 9.71 25.39
N LEU A 560 -37.73 10.06 24.39
CA LEU A 560 -39.07 10.58 24.56
C LEU A 560 -40.09 9.50 24.21
N THR A 561 -40.86 9.03 25.17
CA THR A 561 -41.95 8.05 24.98
C THR A 561 -43.29 8.77 25.04
N LEU A 562 -44.09 8.67 23.99
CA LEU A 562 -45.38 9.31 23.91
C LEU A 562 -46.35 8.70 24.97
N ASP A 563 -47.15 9.57 25.65
CA ASP A 563 -48.27 9.14 26.44
C ASP A 563 -49.54 9.01 25.55
N PRO A 564 -49.99 7.77 25.26
CA PRO A 564 -51.10 7.56 24.31
C PRO A 564 -52.39 8.26 24.67
N ASP A 565 -52.67 8.36 25.98
CA ASP A 565 -53.93 8.94 26.48
C ASP A 565 -53.92 10.48 26.35
N GLN A 566 -52.77 11.09 26.58
CA GLN A 566 -52.61 12.52 26.42
C GLN A 566 -52.59 12.95 24.94
N VAL A 567 -51.89 12.14 24.12
CA VAL A 567 -51.87 12.36 22.67
C VAL A 567 -53.27 12.24 22.09
N ALA A 568 -54.05 11.23 22.49
CA ALA A 568 -55.42 11.09 22.03
C ALA A 568 -56.34 12.23 22.47
N ARG A 569 -56.16 12.77 23.69
CA ARG A 569 -56.90 13.96 24.20
C ARG A 569 -56.51 15.24 23.50
N SER A 570 -55.27 15.43 23.15
CA SER A 570 -54.80 16.62 22.43
C SER A 570 -55.28 16.69 20.99
N GLY A 571 -55.67 15.56 20.40
CA GLY A 571 -56.02 15.42 18.97
C GLY A 571 -54.83 15.54 18.05
N LEU A 572 -53.60 15.55 18.57
CA LEU A 572 -52.36 15.57 17.78
C LEU A 572 -52.01 14.17 17.28
N LEU A 573 -51.46 14.14 16.09
CA LEU A 573 -50.89 12.87 15.58
C LEU A 573 -49.46 12.66 16.10
N PRO A 574 -49.06 11.42 16.41
CA PRO A 574 -47.68 11.11 16.78
C PRO A 574 -46.62 11.65 15.82
N ALA A 575 -46.92 11.59 14.51
CA ALA A 575 -46.03 12.09 13.45
C ALA A 575 -45.83 13.64 13.53
N ASP A 576 -46.89 14.36 13.84
CA ASP A 576 -46.83 15.83 13.97
C ASP A 576 -46.03 16.24 15.20
N ILE A 577 -46.21 15.52 16.32
CA ILE A 577 -45.41 15.74 17.53
C ILE A 577 -43.93 15.51 17.22
N ALA A 578 -43.58 14.36 16.59
CA ALA A 578 -42.23 14.03 16.24
C ALA A 578 -41.60 15.08 15.27
N ARG A 579 -42.35 15.52 14.25
CA ARG A 579 -41.92 16.57 13.32
C ARG A 579 -41.67 17.91 14.03
N ASN A 580 -42.56 18.31 14.89
CA ASN A 580 -42.38 19.54 15.65
C ASN A 580 -41.17 19.46 16.59
N ILE A 581 -40.93 18.35 17.27
CA ILE A 581 -39.72 18.15 18.08
C ILE A 581 -38.46 18.25 17.22
N ARG A 582 -38.45 17.63 16.06
CA ARG A 582 -37.32 17.69 15.12
C ARG A 582 -37.02 19.11 14.71
N ILE A 583 -38.06 19.90 14.33
CA ILE A 583 -37.89 21.29 13.91
C ILE A 583 -37.36 22.16 15.07
N LEU A 584 -37.79 21.89 16.30
CA LEU A 584 -37.32 22.62 17.50
C LEU A 584 -35.86 22.30 17.84
N VAL A 585 -35.38 21.07 17.60
CA VAL A 585 -34.06 20.61 18.03
C VAL A 585 -32.99 20.79 16.95
N ASP A 586 -33.25 20.29 15.75
CA ASP A 586 -32.27 20.20 14.66
C ASP A 586 -32.68 21.01 13.43
N GLY A 587 -33.94 21.43 13.38
CA GLY A 587 -34.53 22.01 12.20
C GLY A 587 -34.92 20.97 11.15
N GLU A 588 -35.62 21.45 10.13
CA GLU A 588 -36.05 20.68 8.96
C GLU A 588 -35.62 21.36 7.68
N ILE A 589 -34.86 20.66 6.81
CA ILE A 589 -34.64 21.12 5.45
C ILE A 589 -35.92 20.87 4.68
N VAL A 590 -36.62 21.94 4.33
CA VAL A 590 -37.95 21.87 3.71
C VAL A 590 -37.88 21.83 2.19
N GLU A 591 -36.84 22.42 1.62
CA GLU A 591 -36.62 22.49 0.17
C GLU A 591 -35.17 22.88 -0.13
N SER A 592 -34.76 22.83 -1.39
CA SER A 592 -33.47 23.33 -1.85
C SER A 592 -33.59 24.08 -3.19
N VAL A 593 -32.63 24.94 -3.44
CA VAL A 593 -32.54 25.71 -4.69
C VAL A 593 -31.11 25.65 -5.23
N GLN A 594 -30.98 25.62 -6.54
CA GLN A 594 -29.68 25.72 -7.21
C GLN A 594 -29.32 27.22 -7.39
N ASP A 595 -28.16 27.60 -6.85
CA ASP A 595 -27.62 28.96 -6.99
C ASP A 595 -26.13 28.87 -7.37
N GLN A 596 -25.76 29.44 -8.50
CA GLN A 596 -24.37 29.49 -9.03
C GLN A 596 -23.66 28.14 -9.12
N GLY A 597 -24.43 27.06 -9.29
CA GLY A 597 -23.91 25.69 -9.39
C GLY A 597 -23.74 24.99 -8.05
N GLU A 598 -24.22 25.59 -6.95
CA GLU A 598 -24.29 24.98 -5.63
C GLU A 598 -25.74 24.74 -5.22
N THR A 599 -25.98 23.75 -4.40
CA THR A 599 -27.28 23.48 -3.79
C THR A 599 -27.37 24.29 -2.48
N VAL A 600 -28.34 25.16 -2.40
CA VAL A 600 -28.64 25.96 -1.20
C VAL A 600 -29.89 25.39 -0.53
N ASP A 601 -29.71 24.82 0.66
CA ASP A 601 -30.79 24.25 1.44
C ASP A 601 -31.56 25.33 2.19
N ILE A 602 -32.88 25.11 2.34
CA ILE A 602 -33.73 25.98 3.16
C ILE A 602 -34.10 25.22 4.43
N ARG A 603 -33.54 25.69 5.54
CA ARG A 603 -33.75 25.07 6.86
C ARG A 603 -34.65 25.95 7.71
N VAL A 604 -35.72 25.35 8.24
CA VAL A 604 -36.60 25.98 9.24
C VAL A 604 -36.20 25.42 10.60
N VAL A 605 -35.85 26.29 11.54
CA VAL A 605 -35.32 25.93 12.86
C VAL A 605 -35.69 26.95 13.93
N ALA A 606 -35.76 26.53 15.20
CA ALA A 606 -35.89 27.45 16.32
C ALA A 606 -34.65 28.32 16.48
N ALA A 607 -34.80 29.54 16.97
CA ALA A 607 -33.70 30.49 17.20
C ALA A 607 -32.63 29.90 18.11
N ASP A 608 -31.37 30.16 17.77
CA ASP A 608 -30.20 29.60 18.48
C ASP A 608 -30.25 29.89 19.99
N GLY A 609 -29.89 28.86 20.76
CA GLY A 609 -29.84 28.95 22.25
C GLY A 609 -31.19 28.89 22.96
N GLN A 610 -32.30 28.78 22.25
CA GLN A 610 -33.64 28.74 22.87
C GLN A 610 -33.88 27.45 23.64
N PHE A 611 -33.26 26.33 23.21
CA PHE A 611 -33.34 25.01 23.86
C PHE A 611 -31.95 24.52 24.27
N SER A 612 -31.42 25.12 25.36
CA SER A 612 -30.10 24.72 25.89
C SER A 612 -30.14 23.61 26.94
N SER A 613 -31.35 23.20 27.35
CA SER A 613 -31.54 22.12 28.31
C SER A 613 -32.75 21.23 27.96
N PRO A 614 -32.80 19.96 28.40
CA PRO A 614 -33.96 19.08 28.24
C PRO A 614 -35.27 19.71 28.82
N THR A 615 -35.14 20.40 29.94
CA THR A 615 -36.29 21.04 30.58
C THR A 615 -36.91 22.14 29.72
N GLN A 616 -36.08 22.93 29.03
CA GLN A 616 -36.61 23.96 28.15
C GLN A 616 -37.28 23.36 26.90
N LEU A 617 -36.72 22.27 26.33
CA LEU A 617 -37.37 21.55 25.24
C LEU A 617 -38.74 20.96 25.68
N LEU A 618 -38.79 20.29 26.83
CA LEU A 618 -40.02 19.74 27.37
C LEU A 618 -41.06 20.80 27.69
N GLY A 619 -40.66 22.04 27.98
CA GLY A 619 -41.54 23.21 28.19
C GLY A 619 -42.09 23.83 26.93
N ALA A 620 -41.65 23.36 25.74
CA ALA A 620 -42.18 23.90 24.48
C ALA A 620 -43.65 23.64 24.32
N GLN A 621 -44.37 24.61 23.80
CA GLN A 621 -45.83 24.60 23.66
C GLN A 621 -46.21 24.24 22.21
N LEU A 622 -47.16 23.33 22.05
CA LEU A 622 -47.74 22.94 20.78
C LEU A 622 -49.23 23.24 20.75
N PRO A 623 -49.79 23.73 19.64
CA PRO A 623 -51.24 23.92 19.54
C PRO A 623 -51.95 22.55 19.37
N THR A 624 -53.00 22.35 20.12
CA THR A 624 -53.91 21.17 20.00
C THR A 624 -54.81 21.35 18.76
N ALA A 625 -55.52 20.29 18.39
CA ALA A 625 -56.54 20.33 17.34
C ALA A 625 -57.68 21.34 17.64
N THR A 626 -57.95 21.66 18.92
CA THR A 626 -58.92 22.65 19.36
C THR A 626 -58.42 24.11 19.44
N GLY A 627 -57.08 24.28 19.26
CA GLY A 627 -56.42 25.60 19.33
C GLY A 627 -55.87 25.96 20.69
N ASP A 628 -56.04 25.08 21.71
CA ASP A 628 -55.39 25.25 23.02
C ASP A 628 -53.93 24.89 22.95
N MET A 629 -53.10 25.43 23.84
CA MET A 629 -51.65 25.10 23.91
C MET A 629 -51.39 24.00 24.93
N ILE A 630 -50.65 23.00 24.55
CA ILE A 630 -50.20 21.90 25.42
C ILE A 630 -48.67 21.85 25.48
N SER A 631 -48.11 21.63 26.65
CA SER A 631 -46.66 21.46 26.83
C SER A 631 -46.22 20.09 26.35
N LEU A 632 -45.05 20.04 25.71
CA LEU A 632 -44.46 18.76 25.30
C LEU A 632 -44.26 17.82 26.49
N SER A 633 -43.98 18.33 27.69
CA SER A 633 -43.87 17.54 28.92
C SER A 633 -45.15 16.80 29.32
N GLU A 634 -46.31 17.23 28.81
CA GLU A 634 -47.60 16.56 29.05
C GLU A 634 -47.84 15.44 28.02
N LEU A 635 -47.19 15.50 26.88
CA LEU A 635 -47.34 14.57 25.77
C LEU A 635 -46.32 13.40 25.81
N VAL A 636 -45.19 13.59 26.49
CA VAL A 636 -44.09 12.64 26.49
C VAL A 636 -43.51 12.38 27.89
N ASN A 637 -43.10 11.14 28.11
CA ASN A 637 -42.22 10.78 29.23
C ASN A 637 -40.80 10.82 28.74
N ALA A 638 -39.89 11.45 29.48
CA ALA A 638 -38.51 11.66 29.09
C ALA A 638 -37.56 10.91 30.01
N ASP A 639 -36.75 10.02 29.43
CA ASP A 639 -35.71 9.28 30.12
C ASP A 639 -34.33 9.59 29.50
N ARG A 640 -33.31 9.68 30.34
CA ARG A 640 -31.93 9.81 29.91
C ARG A 640 -31.23 8.45 29.91
N SER A 641 -30.80 7.98 28.76
CA SER A 641 -30.08 6.72 28.62
C SER A 641 -28.81 6.89 27.84
N PRO A 642 -27.76 6.12 28.17
CA PRO A 642 -26.59 6.04 27.28
C PRO A 642 -26.99 5.30 25.99
N THR A 643 -26.38 5.70 24.88
CA THR A 643 -26.54 5.02 23.59
C THR A 643 -25.25 4.39 23.15
N PHE A 644 -25.31 3.52 22.16
CA PHE A 644 -24.14 3.06 21.43
C PHE A 644 -23.83 4.05 20.31
N GLY A 645 -22.55 4.40 20.15
CA GLY A 645 -22.10 5.27 19.06
C GLY A 645 -22.17 4.55 17.73
N THR A 646 -21.62 3.34 17.69
CA THR A 646 -21.60 2.48 16.50
C THR A 646 -21.75 1.03 16.94
N ILE A 647 -22.55 0.27 16.20
CA ILE A 647 -22.64 -1.19 16.34
C ILE A 647 -22.16 -1.81 15.02
N ARG A 648 -21.02 -2.47 15.07
CA ARG A 648 -20.42 -3.14 13.90
C ARG A 648 -20.82 -4.61 13.89
N HIS A 649 -20.94 -5.15 12.67
CA HIS A 649 -21.13 -6.58 12.44
C HIS A 649 -20.05 -7.08 11.50
N TYR A 650 -19.50 -8.25 11.82
CA TYR A 650 -18.60 -8.98 10.95
C TYR A 650 -19.11 -10.42 10.80
N ASN A 651 -19.29 -10.87 9.55
CA ASN A 651 -19.90 -12.16 9.26
C ASN A 651 -21.22 -12.38 10.06
N PHE A 652 -22.12 -11.39 9.97
CA PHE A 652 -23.47 -11.36 10.60
C PHE A 652 -23.48 -11.39 12.15
N ARG A 653 -22.35 -11.24 12.84
CA ARG A 653 -22.28 -11.14 14.29
C ARG A 653 -21.78 -9.79 14.73
N ARG A 654 -22.30 -9.29 15.83
CA ARG A 654 -21.79 -8.08 16.48
C ARG A 654 -20.31 -8.25 16.78
N THR A 655 -19.55 -7.21 16.56
CA THR A 655 -18.09 -7.25 16.67
C THR A 655 -17.58 -5.95 17.29
N ILE A 656 -16.59 -6.08 18.15
CA ILE A 656 -15.70 -5.01 18.57
C ILE A 656 -14.32 -5.38 18.07
N THR A 657 -13.68 -4.50 17.29
CA THR A 657 -12.33 -4.71 16.79
C THR A 657 -11.35 -3.99 17.71
N VAL A 658 -10.41 -4.74 18.27
CA VAL A 658 -9.29 -4.19 19.06
C VAL A 658 -8.05 -4.19 18.17
N GLU A 659 -7.45 -3.03 18.00
CA GLU A 659 -6.28 -2.82 17.14
C GLU A 659 -5.10 -2.26 17.94
N ALA A 660 -3.90 -2.61 17.51
CA ALA A 660 -2.68 -2.07 18.07
C ALA A 660 -1.55 -2.08 17.05
N ASP A 661 -0.61 -1.16 17.23
CA ASP A 661 0.67 -1.17 16.55
C ASP A 661 1.73 -1.87 17.39
N ILE A 662 2.83 -2.26 16.76
CA ILE A 662 3.96 -2.89 17.42
C ILE A 662 5.24 -2.07 17.21
N ASP A 663 6.19 -2.29 18.09
CA ASP A 663 7.57 -1.88 17.89
C ASP A 663 8.34 -3.08 17.32
N SER A 664 8.63 -3.02 16.02
CA SER A 664 9.30 -4.11 15.30
C SER A 664 10.74 -4.39 15.77
N GLU A 665 11.33 -3.50 16.61
CA GLU A 665 12.60 -3.78 17.26
C GLU A 665 12.47 -4.68 18.49
N ILE A 666 11.29 -4.72 19.11
CA ILE A 666 11.02 -5.46 20.35
C ILE A 666 10.23 -6.75 20.08
N THR A 667 9.25 -6.72 19.19
CA THR A 667 8.35 -7.84 18.92
C THR A 667 7.95 -7.89 17.44
N ASP A 668 7.24 -8.92 17.03
CA ASP A 668 6.67 -9.08 15.70
C ASP A 668 5.17 -9.43 15.76
N THR A 669 4.49 -9.30 14.62
CA THR A 669 3.05 -9.55 14.47
C THR A 669 2.65 -10.95 14.94
N VAL A 670 3.42 -11.97 14.57
CA VAL A 670 3.09 -13.38 14.90
C VAL A 670 3.23 -13.64 16.39
N THR A 671 4.36 -13.21 16.98
CA THR A 671 4.66 -13.38 18.41
C THR A 671 3.65 -12.65 19.28
N SER A 672 3.31 -11.41 18.93
CA SER A 672 2.34 -10.61 19.69
C SER A 672 0.94 -11.22 19.67
N ASN A 673 0.44 -11.61 18.48
CA ASN A 673 -0.87 -12.26 18.37
C ASN A 673 -0.91 -13.62 19.08
N GLN A 674 0.17 -14.41 19.03
CA GLN A 674 0.26 -15.67 19.74
C GLN A 674 0.20 -15.47 21.26
N SER A 675 0.84 -14.44 21.79
CA SER A 675 0.78 -14.12 23.24
C SER A 675 -0.65 -13.80 23.67
N VAL A 676 -1.41 -13.10 22.83
CA VAL A 676 -2.84 -12.83 23.10
C VAL A 676 -3.67 -14.12 23.02
N MET A 677 -3.42 -14.98 22.03
CA MET A 677 -4.12 -16.27 21.89
C MET A 677 -3.93 -17.16 23.14
N GLU A 678 -2.70 -17.22 23.65
CA GLU A 678 -2.36 -17.99 24.85
C GLU A 678 -3.04 -17.43 26.12
N ALA A 679 -3.00 -16.11 26.29
CA ALA A 679 -3.66 -15.43 27.41
C ALA A 679 -5.19 -15.58 27.35
N TRP A 680 -5.78 -15.41 26.16
CA TRP A 680 -7.22 -15.59 25.96
C TRP A 680 -7.68 -17.02 26.22
N GLY A 681 -6.88 -18.03 25.87
CA GLY A 681 -7.20 -19.43 26.14
C GLY A 681 -7.48 -19.72 27.62
N GLN A 682 -6.93 -18.92 28.54
CA GLN A 682 -7.21 -19.02 29.99
C GLN A 682 -8.52 -18.32 30.38
N LEU A 683 -8.92 -17.30 29.63
CA LEU A 683 -10.09 -16.46 29.91
C LEU A 683 -11.33 -16.89 29.14
N GLN A 684 -11.22 -17.68 28.10
CA GLN A 684 -12.32 -18.09 27.21
C GLN A 684 -13.50 -18.74 27.97
N ALA A 685 -13.23 -19.47 29.02
CA ALA A 685 -14.27 -20.07 29.83
C ALA A 685 -15.19 -19.04 30.54
N SER A 686 -14.71 -17.81 30.76
CA SER A 686 -15.46 -16.70 31.37
C SER A 686 -16.34 -15.97 30.36
N TYR A 687 -16.09 -16.17 29.03
CA TYR A 687 -16.81 -15.52 27.94
C TYR A 687 -17.33 -16.55 26.94
N PRO A 688 -18.30 -17.39 27.29
CA PRO A 688 -18.70 -18.56 26.50
C PRO A 688 -19.38 -18.21 25.17
N THR A 689 -19.96 -17.01 25.03
CA THR A 689 -20.63 -16.59 23.78
C THR A 689 -19.71 -15.78 22.87
N VAL A 690 -18.48 -15.45 23.33
CA VAL A 690 -17.51 -14.65 22.61
C VAL A 690 -16.52 -15.53 21.88
N ASN A 691 -16.28 -15.20 20.63
CA ASN A 691 -15.22 -15.80 19.80
C ASN A 691 -14.28 -14.70 19.32
N LEU A 692 -12.97 -14.99 19.38
CA LEU A 692 -11.97 -14.13 18.77
C LEU A 692 -11.70 -14.59 17.34
N ASP A 693 -11.54 -13.59 16.48
CA ASP A 693 -11.11 -13.76 15.08
C ASP A 693 -9.87 -12.87 14.92
N PHE A 694 -8.71 -13.51 14.76
CA PHE A 694 -7.43 -12.83 14.59
C PHE A 694 -7.28 -12.49 13.12
N SER A 695 -7.45 -11.25 12.80
CA SER A 695 -7.41 -10.69 11.46
C SER A 695 -6.26 -9.68 11.32
N GLY A 696 -6.35 -8.84 10.32
CA GLY A 696 -5.34 -7.84 10.07
C GLY A 696 -4.11 -8.42 9.38
N GLU A 697 -2.95 -7.91 9.72
CA GLU A 697 -1.69 -8.34 9.11
C GLU A 697 -1.43 -9.84 9.28
N LEU A 698 -1.88 -10.46 10.37
CA LEU A 698 -1.70 -11.89 10.61
C LEU A 698 -2.40 -12.75 9.55
N ASP A 699 -3.64 -12.41 9.17
CA ASP A 699 -4.37 -13.07 8.09
C ASP A 699 -3.67 -12.89 6.74
N ASP A 700 -3.25 -11.66 6.45
CA ASP A 700 -2.54 -11.33 5.22
C ASP A 700 -1.22 -12.11 5.09
N ILE A 701 -0.51 -12.29 6.22
CA ILE A 701 0.70 -13.13 6.30
C ILE A 701 0.36 -14.59 5.99
N GLN A 702 -0.65 -15.17 6.63
CA GLN A 702 -1.03 -16.57 6.45
C GLN A 702 -1.49 -16.84 5.01
N GLU A 703 -2.38 -16.01 4.47
CA GLU A 703 -2.83 -16.12 3.09
C GLU A 703 -1.67 -16.03 2.09
N SER A 704 -0.74 -15.10 2.34
CA SER A 704 0.43 -14.90 1.48
C SER A 704 1.40 -16.08 1.56
N LEU A 705 1.67 -16.61 2.75
CA LEU A 705 2.57 -17.76 2.95
C LEU A 705 2.02 -19.03 2.29
N ASP A 706 0.73 -19.31 2.47
CA ASP A 706 0.07 -20.47 1.87
C ASP A 706 0.09 -20.35 0.34
N SER A 707 -0.24 -19.19 -0.18
CA SER A 707 -0.25 -18.93 -1.62
C SER A 707 1.14 -19.01 -2.23
N ILE A 708 2.15 -18.36 -1.63
CA ILE A 708 3.55 -18.45 -2.08
C ILE A 708 4.04 -19.91 -2.04
N GLY A 709 3.71 -20.66 -1.00
CA GLY A 709 4.06 -22.08 -0.86
C GLY A 709 3.51 -22.93 -2.01
N ILE A 710 2.21 -22.79 -2.30
CA ILE A 710 1.54 -23.51 -3.40
C ILE A 710 2.13 -23.11 -4.75
N LEU A 711 2.28 -21.82 -5.00
CA LEU A 711 2.83 -21.28 -6.25
C LEU A 711 4.29 -21.65 -6.45
N PHE A 712 5.08 -21.73 -5.38
CA PHE A 712 6.46 -22.19 -5.42
C PHE A 712 6.55 -23.66 -5.84
N ILE A 713 5.72 -24.54 -5.24
CA ILE A 713 5.67 -25.97 -5.61
C ILE A 713 5.22 -26.12 -7.07
N PHE A 714 4.22 -25.33 -7.50
CA PHE A 714 3.76 -25.31 -8.89
C PHE A 714 4.89 -24.89 -9.84
N GLY A 715 5.62 -23.81 -9.51
CA GLY A 715 6.78 -23.35 -10.28
C GLY A 715 7.88 -24.39 -10.38
N LEU A 716 8.24 -25.06 -9.27
CA LEU A 716 9.17 -26.19 -9.28
C LEU A 716 8.70 -27.33 -10.18
N GLY A 717 7.39 -27.62 -10.20
CA GLY A 717 6.79 -28.61 -11.08
C GLY A 717 6.96 -28.27 -12.56
N VAL A 718 6.68 -27.01 -12.94
CA VAL A 718 6.88 -26.52 -14.31
C VAL A 718 8.35 -26.56 -14.71
N MET A 719 9.24 -26.10 -13.82
CA MET A 719 10.70 -26.17 -14.03
C MET A 719 11.16 -27.63 -14.24
N TYR A 720 10.64 -28.58 -13.43
CA TYR A 720 10.93 -29.99 -13.58
C TYR A 720 10.51 -30.51 -14.96
N LEU A 721 9.35 -30.15 -15.46
CA LEU A 721 8.87 -30.55 -16.79
C LEU A 721 9.74 -29.97 -17.92
N ILE A 722 10.12 -28.69 -17.84
CA ILE A 722 11.02 -28.05 -18.82
C ILE A 722 12.37 -28.79 -18.85
N LEU A 723 12.96 -29.00 -17.66
CA LEU A 723 14.24 -29.72 -17.55
C LEU A 723 14.13 -31.16 -17.98
N GLY A 724 13.03 -31.86 -17.67
CA GLY A 724 12.75 -33.21 -18.09
C GLY A 724 12.74 -33.36 -19.62
N THR A 725 12.10 -32.39 -20.28
CA THR A 725 12.05 -32.33 -21.74
C THR A 725 13.43 -32.02 -22.33
N GLN A 726 14.15 -31.03 -21.78
CA GLN A 726 15.48 -30.63 -22.23
C GLN A 726 16.49 -31.77 -22.15
N PHE A 727 16.54 -32.46 -21.01
CA PHE A 727 17.52 -33.50 -20.73
C PHE A 727 17.07 -34.94 -21.12
N LYS A 728 15.81 -35.10 -21.56
CA LYS A 728 15.21 -36.41 -21.88
C LYS A 728 15.41 -37.40 -20.75
N SER A 729 15.27 -36.96 -19.50
CA SER A 729 15.59 -37.74 -18.30
C SER A 729 14.72 -37.29 -17.14
N PHE A 730 14.19 -38.23 -16.35
CA PHE A 730 13.46 -37.95 -15.12
C PHE A 730 14.39 -37.71 -13.90
N GLY A 731 15.60 -38.19 -13.92
CA GLY A 731 16.54 -38.07 -12.80
C GLY A 731 17.41 -36.82 -12.82
N GLN A 732 17.77 -36.32 -14.01
CA GLN A 732 18.65 -35.16 -14.11
C GLN A 732 17.99 -33.85 -13.64
N PRO A 733 16.69 -33.61 -13.89
CA PRO A 733 16.01 -32.47 -13.31
C PRO A 733 16.08 -32.41 -11.77
N LEU A 734 15.92 -33.55 -11.10
CA LEU A 734 16.03 -33.64 -9.64
C LEU A 734 17.42 -33.24 -9.14
N LEU A 735 18.48 -33.62 -9.88
CA LEU A 735 19.85 -33.21 -9.55
C LEU A 735 20.06 -31.69 -9.68
N ILE A 736 19.41 -31.08 -10.67
CA ILE A 736 19.45 -29.66 -10.91
C ILE A 736 18.69 -28.92 -9.79
N LEU A 737 17.48 -29.36 -9.47
CA LEU A 737 16.63 -28.72 -8.47
C LEU A 737 17.19 -28.81 -7.04
N VAL A 738 18.17 -29.68 -6.75
CA VAL A 738 18.92 -29.65 -5.47
C VAL A 738 19.61 -28.31 -5.21
N THR A 739 19.86 -27.49 -6.27
CA THR A 739 20.44 -26.15 -6.10
C THR A 739 19.52 -25.18 -5.37
N VAL A 740 18.21 -25.41 -5.41
CA VAL A 740 17.20 -24.53 -4.80
C VAL A 740 17.31 -24.53 -3.27
N PRO A 741 17.28 -25.66 -2.54
CA PRO A 741 17.49 -25.67 -1.09
C PRO A 741 18.90 -25.18 -0.70
N LEU A 742 19.90 -25.37 -1.55
CA LEU A 742 21.23 -24.81 -1.30
C LEU A 742 21.24 -23.29 -1.41
N ALA A 743 20.42 -22.71 -2.30
CA ALA A 743 20.26 -21.27 -2.41
C ALA A 743 19.58 -20.67 -1.17
N PHE A 744 18.56 -21.34 -0.62
CA PHE A 744 17.91 -20.92 0.61
C PHE A 744 18.90 -20.81 1.80
N THR A 745 19.87 -21.69 1.90
CA THR A 745 20.94 -21.57 2.90
C THR A 745 21.68 -20.24 2.82
N GLY A 746 21.98 -19.79 1.60
CA GLY A 746 22.64 -18.49 1.38
C GLY A 746 21.76 -17.31 1.74
N VAL A 747 20.45 -17.40 1.47
CA VAL A 747 19.48 -16.34 1.87
C VAL A 747 19.47 -16.16 3.38
N VAL A 748 19.29 -17.21 4.14
CA VAL A 748 19.25 -17.16 5.61
C VAL A 748 20.55 -16.58 6.19
N LEU A 749 21.70 -16.98 5.66
CA LEU A 749 22.98 -16.40 6.06
C LEU A 749 23.07 -14.91 5.69
N GLY A 750 22.55 -14.54 4.52
CA GLY A 750 22.51 -13.14 4.08
C GLY A 750 21.68 -12.28 5.02
N LEU A 751 20.47 -12.70 5.37
CA LEU A 751 19.62 -11.99 6.33
C LEU A 751 20.30 -11.81 7.69
N PHE A 752 20.91 -12.89 8.19
CA PHE A 752 21.62 -12.84 9.48
C PHE A 752 22.80 -11.85 9.47
N VAL A 753 23.60 -11.86 8.40
CA VAL A 753 24.79 -10.98 8.30
C VAL A 753 24.43 -9.52 8.06
N THR A 754 23.39 -9.26 7.26
CA THR A 754 22.98 -7.89 6.92
C THR A 754 22.01 -7.28 7.91
N GLY A 755 21.40 -8.09 8.80
CA GLY A 755 20.38 -7.63 9.75
C GLY A 755 19.01 -7.32 9.09
N ASN A 756 18.84 -7.67 7.81
CA ASN A 756 17.56 -7.51 7.14
C ASN A 756 16.52 -8.47 7.72
N PRO A 757 15.25 -8.04 7.87
CA PRO A 757 14.20 -8.91 8.38
C PRO A 757 13.79 -9.99 7.35
N LEU A 758 13.24 -11.08 7.85
CA LEU A 758 12.48 -12.00 7.04
C LEU A 758 11.12 -11.36 6.72
N SER A 759 10.95 -10.97 5.48
CA SER A 759 9.73 -10.33 4.98
C SER A 759 9.11 -11.15 3.83
N LEU A 760 7.87 -10.83 3.46
CA LEU A 760 7.25 -11.39 2.24
C LEU A 760 8.08 -11.07 0.99
N TYR A 761 8.72 -9.90 0.97
CA TYR A 761 9.63 -9.51 -0.11
C TYR A 761 10.86 -10.41 -0.17
N THR A 762 11.39 -10.82 0.99
CA THR A 762 12.48 -11.81 1.04
C THR A 762 12.06 -13.14 0.45
N LEU A 763 10.85 -13.63 0.79
CA LEU A 763 10.32 -14.89 0.24
C LEU A 763 10.09 -14.79 -1.27
N TYR A 764 9.62 -13.64 -1.74
CA TYR A 764 9.53 -13.34 -3.17
C TYR A 764 10.91 -13.46 -3.85
N GLY A 765 11.95 -12.89 -3.21
CA GLY A 765 13.33 -13.04 -3.64
C GLY A 765 13.81 -14.49 -3.67
N VAL A 766 13.38 -15.34 -2.72
CA VAL A 766 13.70 -16.80 -2.69
C VAL A 766 13.08 -17.53 -3.88
N VAL A 767 11.80 -17.24 -4.20
CA VAL A 767 11.13 -17.84 -5.37
C VAL A 767 11.83 -17.42 -6.66
N ALA A 768 12.12 -16.14 -6.83
CA ALA A 768 12.88 -15.62 -7.96
C ALA A 768 14.27 -16.28 -8.09
N LEU A 769 14.99 -16.40 -6.97
CA LEU A 769 16.29 -17.03 -6.89
C LEU A 769 16.27 -18.48 -7.33
N SER A 770 15.17 -19.22 -7.08
CA SER A 770 15.05 -20.63 -7.48
C SER A 770 15.24 -20.83 -8.99
N GLY A 771 14.72 -19.88 -9.80
CA GLY A 771 14.89 -19.87 -11.26
C GLY A 771 16.32 -19.55 -11.69
N ILE A 772 16.99 -18.64 -10.97
CA ILE A 772 18.35 -18.21 -11.31
C ILE A 772 19.40 -19.25 -10.89
N ALA A 773 19.22 -19.86 -9.71
CA ALA A 773 20.20 -20.78 -9.14
C ALA A 773 20.39 -22.06 -9.98
N VAL A 774 19.37 -22.48 -10.72
CA VAL A 774 19.44 -23.69 -11.56
C VAL A 774 20.27 -23.51 -12.82
N ASN A 775 20.46 -22.27 -13.30
CA ASN A 775 21.15 -21.97 -14.57
C ASN A 775 22.56 -22.55 -14.62
N SER A 776 23.31 -22.40 -13.53
CA SER A 776 24.67 -22.94 -13.42
C SER A 776 24.72 -24.47 -13.56
N ALA A 777 23.76 -25.17 -12.98
CA ALA A 777 23.65 -26.62 -13.04
C ALA A 777 23.21 -27.11 -14.44
N ILE A 778 22.26 -26.39 -15.09
CA ILE A 778 21.81 -26.71 -16.46
C ILE A 778 22.99 -26.73 -17.43
N VAL A 779 23.77 -25.65 -17.45
CA VAL A 779 24.92 -25.49 -18.36
C VAL A 779 26.00 -26.53 -18.07
N MET A 780 26.21 -26.88 -16.80
CA MET A 780 27.22 -27.89 -16.40
C MET A 780 26.80 -29.29 -16.80
N ILE A 781 25.57 -29.71 -16.52
CA ILE A 781 25.08 -31.06 -16.85
C ILE A 781 24.96 -31.25 -18.36
N SER A 782 24.48 -30.21 -19.10
CA SER A 782 24.47 -30.26 -20.57
C SER A 782 25.86 -30.53 -21.15
N ALA A 783 26.88 -29.78 -20.70
CA ALA A 783 28.27 -30.01 -21.17
C ALA A 783 28.82 -31.39 -20.79
N ALA A 784 28.40 -31.98 -19.66
CA ALA A 784 28.79 -33.32 -19.28
C ALA A 784 28.11 -34.38 -20.17
N ASN A 785 26.82 -34.21 -20.46
CA ASN A 785 26.06 -35.10 -21.35
C ASN A 785 26.65 -35.12 -22.77
N ASP A 786 27.00 -33.94 -23.33
CA ASP A 786 27.63 -33.86 -24.67
C ASP A 786 28.92 -34.64 -24.76
N ARG A 787 29.73 -34.68 -23.69
CA ARG A 787 30.96 -35.44 -23.63
C ARG A 787 30.74 -36.93 -23.44
N LEU A 788 29.70 -37.32 -22.70
CA LEU A 788 29.28 -38.72 -22.61
C LEU A 788 28.82 -39.25 -23.96
N ILE A 789 27.99 -38.47 -24.68
CA ILE A 789 27.53 -38.83 -26.03
C ILE A 789 28.72 -38.95 -27.00
N ALA A 790 29.74 -38.10 -26.85
CA ALA A 790 30.97 -38.16 -27.62
C ALA A 790 31.91 -39.32 -27.23
N GLY A 791 31.48 -40.27 -26.35
CA GLY A 791 32.19 -41.47 -25.96
C GLY A 791 33.19 -41.30 -24.81
N MET A 792 33.17 -40.18 -24.08
CA MET A 792 34.06 -39.95 -22.95
C MET A 792 33.53 -40.68 -21.71
N GLY A 793 34.35 -41.38 -20.97
CA GLY A 793 33.95 -42.06 -19.72
C GLY A 793 33.39 -41.04 -18.67
N LEU A 794 32.40 -41.47 -17.87
CA LEU A 794 31.63 -40.65 -16.95
C LEU A 794 32.49 -39.71 -16.06
N LYS A 795 33.53 -40.24 -15.42
CA LYS A 795 34.45 -39.46 -14.58
C LYS A 795 35.16 -38.36 -15.34
N HIS A 796 35.66 -38.66 -16.55
CA HIS A 796 36.39 -37.73 -17.37
C HIS A 796 35.42 -36.68 -17.97
N ALA A 797 34.21 -37.06 -18.39
CA ALA A 797 33.18 -36.16 -18.89
C ALA A 797 32.76 -35.13 -17.81
N THR A 798 32.52 -35.61 -16.55
CA THR A 798 32.19 -34.72 -15.42
C THR A 798 33.31 -33.74 -15.10
N LEU A 799 34.56 -34.20 -15.00
CA LEU A 799 35.71 -33.34 -14.73
C LEU A 799 36.00 -32.35 -15.88
N TYR A 800 35.84 -32.77 -17.12
CA TYR A 800 36.01 -31.90 -18.29
C TYR A 800 34.94 -30.80 -18.32
N ALA A 801 33.66 -31.15 -18.13
CA ALA A 801 32.56 -30.20 -18.10
C ALA A 801 32.76 -29.17 -16.98
N ALA A 802 33.06 -29.62 -15.77
CA ALA A 802 33.35 -28.79 -14.62
C ALA A 802 34.50 -27.81 -14.87
N ARG A 803 35.63 -28.30 -15.43
CA ARG A 803 36.80 -27.48 -15.76
C ARG A 803 36.50 -26.42 -16.84
N ARG A 804 35.68 -26.77 -17.82
CA ARG A 804 35.32 -25.88 -18.93
C ARG A 804 34.33 -24.79 -18.50
N ARG A 805 33.33 -25.19 -17.70
CA ARG A 805 32.21 -24.31 -17.36
C ARG A 805 32.42 -23.47 -16.09
N VAL A 806 33.46 -23.75 -15.26
CA VAL A 806 33.66 -22.97 -14.02
C VAL A 806 33.87 -21.48 -14.27
N VAL A 807 34.60 -21.07 -15.29
CA VAL A 807 34.86 -19.66 -15.56
C VAL A 807 33.61 -18.94 -16.05
N PRO A 808 32.85 -19.42 -17.06
CA PRO A 808 31.56 -18.87 -17.42
C PRO A 808 30.60 -18.76 -16.22
N ILE A 809 30.43 -19.81 -15.41
CA ILE A 809 29.56 -19.79 -14.23
C ILE A 809 30.01 -18.73 -13.22
N VAL A 810 31.31 -18.59 -12.96
CA VAL A 810 31.80 -17.53 -12.06
C VAL A 810 31.52 -16.14 -12.63
N ILE A 811 31.64 -15.94 -13.94
CA ILE A 811 31.35 -14.66 -14.59
C ILE A 811 29.88 -14.36 -14.45
N THR A 812 28.98 -15.26 -14.84
CA THR A 812 27.51 -15.01 -14.77
C THR A 812 27.05 -14.75 -13.33
N VAL A 813 27.49 -15.53 -12.36
CA VAL A 813 27.20 -15.31 -10.95
C VAL A 813 27.68 -13.94 -10.46
N LEU A 814 28.91 -13.55 -10.81
CA LEU A 814 29.46 -12.25 -10.40
C LEU A 814 28.79 -11.09 -11.12
N THR A 815 28.37 -11.23 -12.38
CA THR A 815 27.59 -10.19 -13.09
C THR A 815 26.21 -10.04 -12.48
N THR A 816 25.50 -11.11 -12.16
CA THR A 816 24.18 -11.05 -11.49
C THR A 816 24.29 -10.44 -10.08
N ILE A 817 25.28 -10.88 -9.29
CA ILE A 817 25.56 -10.27 -7.97
C ILE A 817 25.89 -8.78 -8.14
N ALA A 818 26.77 -8.40 -9.08
CA ALA A 818 27.17 -7.01 -9.30
C ALA A 818 25.98 -6.12 -9.70
N GLY A 819 25.06 -6.65 -10.52
CA GLY A 819 23.83 -5.91 -10.91
C GLY A 819 22.91 -5.58 -9.75
N LEU A 820 22.80 -6.48 -8.77
CA LEU A 820 21.91 -6.33 -7.60
C LEU A 820 22.63 -5.83 -6.35
N PHE A 821 23.97 -5.84 -6.34
CA PHE A 821 24.77 -5.50 -5.16
C PHE A 821 24.52 -4.07 -4.68
N SER A 822 24.35 -3.14 -5.60
CA SER A 822 24.06 -1.75 -5.28
C SER A 822 22.78 -1.62 -4.44
N LEU A 823 21.72 -2.33 -4.84
CA LEU A 823 20.43 -2.32 -4.15
C LEU A 823 20.51 -3.09 -2.82
N ALA A 824 21.19 -4.24 -2.81
CA ALA A 824 21.38 -5.05 -1.60
C ALA A 824 22.22 -4.33 -0.53
N ALA A 825 23.22 -3.54 -0.94
CA ALA A 825 24.10 -2.78 -0.06
C ALA A 825 23.63 -1.33 0.18
N GLY A 826 22.54 -0.89 -0.46
CA GLY A 826 22.00 0.47 -0.31
C GLY A 826 22.88 1.60 -0.88
N LEU A 827 23.77 1.31 -1.86
CA LEU A 827 24.71 2.31 -2.40
C LEU A 827 24.02 3.46 -3.14
N GLY A 828 22.88 3.20 -3.77
CA GLY A 828 22.05 4.20 -4.43
C GLY A 828 20.89 4.71 -3.56
N GLY A 829 20.88 4.35 -2.28
CA GLY A 829 19.80 4.58 -1.31
C GLY A 829 19.21 3.25 -0.80
N THR A 830 18.77 3.27 0.46
CA THR A 830 18.18 2.10 1.14
C THR A 830 16.67 2.06 0.92
N SER A 831 16.10 0.85 0.86
CA SER A 831 14.66 0.59 0.87
C SER A 831 14.38 -0.69 1.65
N LEU A 832 13.44 -0.62 2.59
CA LEU A 832 13.03 -1.77 3.40
C LEU A 832 12.18 -2.77 2.59
N ILE A 833 11.60 -2.32 1.49
CA ILE A 833 10.81 -3.17 0.57
C ILE A 833 11.73 -3.92 -0.40
N TRP A 834 12.63 -3.22 -1.07
CA TRP A 834 13.39 -3.75 -2.22
C TRP A 834 14.77 -4.27 -1.85
N GLY A 835 15.36 -3.75 -0.78
CA GLY A 835 16.65 -4.20 -0.25
C GLY A 835 16.65 -5.69 0.11
N PRO A 836 15.66 -6.20 0.86
CA PRO A 836 15.55 -7.62 1.21
C PRO A 836 15.45 -8.56 0.01
N VAL A 837 14.74 -8.18 -1.07
CA VAL A 837 14.67 -8.95 -2.32
C VAL A 837 16.06 -9.11 -2.94
N ALA A 838 16.77 -8.00 -3.09
CA ALA A 838 18.12 -7.99 -3.67
C ALA A 838 19.12 -8.76 -2.79
N THR A 839 19.04 -8.59 -1.47
CA THR A 839 19.88 -9.31 -0.49
C THR A 839 19.66 -10.82 -0.59
N ALA A 840 18.41 -11.28 -0.65
CA ALA A 840 18.07 -12.68 -0.81
C ALA A 840 18.70 -13.26 -2.08
N ILE A 841 18.60 -12.55 -3.21
CA ILE A 841 19.16 -13.01 -4.49
C ILE A 841 20.70 -12.99 -4.44
N VAL A 842 21.33 -11.93 -3.98
CA VAL A 842 22.81 -11.76 -3.94
C VAL A 842 23.47 -12.84 -3.07
N TRP A 843 23.03 -12.97 -1.83
CA TRP A 843 23.59 -13.94 -0.90
C TRP A 843 23.21 -15.36 -1.25
N GLY A 844 21.95 -15.58 -1.64
CA GLY A 844 21.46 -16.89 -2.06
C GLY A 844 22.19 -17.40 -3.30
N LEU A 845 22.36 -16.57 -4.33
CA LEU A 845 23.08 -16.94 -5.55
C LEU A 845 24.59 -17.15 -5.27
N GLY A 846 25.21 -16.26 -4.51
CA GLY A 846 26.63 -16.36 -4.15
C GLY A 846 26.94 -17.68 -3.44
N PHE A 847 26.19 -17.99 -2.40
CA PHE A 847 26.38 -19.21 -1.61
C PHE A 847 26.01 -20.48 -2.39
N SER A 848 24.83 -20.47 -3.05
CA SER A 848 24.40 -21.62 -3.84
C SER A 848 25.36 -21.96 -4.96
N SER A 849 25.92 -20.97 -5.63
CA SER A 849 26.84 -21.18 -6.74
C SER A 849 28.14 -21.87 -6.28
N VAL A 850 28.66 -21.46 -5.10
CA VAL A 850 29.80 -22.13 -4.51
C VAL A 850 29.48 -23.61 -4.23
N LEU A 851 28.36 -23.91 -3.60
CA LEU A 851 27.92 -25.27 -3.31
C LEU A 851 27.62 -26.05 -4.59
N THR A 852 26.91 -25.47 -5.53
CA THR A 852 26.52 -26.08 -6.82
C THR A 852 27.73 -26.55 -7.60
N LEU A 853 28.81 -25.79 -7.63
CA LEU A 853 30.06 -26.16 -8.30
C LEU A 853 30.68 -27.46 -7.77
N PHE A 854 30.38 -27.90 -6.55
CA PHE A 854 30.84 -29.14 -5.96
C PHE A 854 29.75 -30.22 -5.90
N VAL A 855 28.55 -29.87 -5.48
CA VAL A 855 27.44 -30.80 -5.23
C VAL A 855 26.89 -31.38 -6.55
N VAL A 856 26.66 -30.54 -7.57
CA VAL A 856 26.09 -31.03 -8.84
C VAL A 856 27.02 -32.02 -9.59
N PRO A 857 28.33 -31.75 -9.81
CA PRO A 857 29.24 -32.72 -10.42
C PRO A 857 29.35 -34.01 -9.60
N LEU A 858 29.28 -33.88 -8.27
CA LEU A 858 29.37 -35.04 -7.37
C LEU A 858 28.12 -35.92 -7.50
N LEU A 859 26.93 -35.36 -7.42
CA LEU A 859 25.66 -36.08 -7.56
C LEU A 859 25.54 -36.70 -8.96
N TYR A 860 25.91 -35.96 -10.00
CA TYR A 860 25.92 -36.46 -11.39
C TYR A 860 26.85 -37.68 -11.55
N TYR A 861 28.03 -37.60 -10.95
CA TYR A 861 28.99 -38.75 -10.98
C TYR A 861 28.47 -39.96 -10.20
N LEU A 862 27.90 -39.77 -9.01
CA LEU A 862 27.39 -40.85 -8.16
C LEU A 862 26.17 -41.56 -8.79
N THR A 863 25.24 -40.81 -9.38
CA THR A 863 24.05 -41.37 -10.03
C THR A 863 24.40 -42.10 -11.34
N GLY A 864 25.29 -41.50 -12.15
CA GLY A 864 25.79 -42.14 -13.38
C GLY A 864 26.59 -43.40 -13.13
N ARG A 865 27.43 -43.45 -12.10
CA ARG A 865 28.19 -44.63 -11.69
C ARG A 865 27.28 -45.80 -11.30
N ARG A 866 26.18 -45.55 -10.60
CA ARG A 866 25.18 -46.58 -10.29
C ARG A 866 24.52 -47.14 -11.54
N ARG A 867 24.29 -46.33 -12.57
CA ARG A 867 23.72 -46.76 -13.85
C ARG A 867 24.71 -47.60 -14.69
N GLU A 868 25.99 -47.19 -14.73
CA GLU A 868 27.05 -47.99 -15.35
C GLU A 868 27.21 -49.37 -14.69
N ILE A 869 27.22 -49.45 -13.37
CA ILE A 869 27.30 -50.70 -12.63
C ILE A 869 26.11 -51.61 -12.94
N ARG A 870 24.90 -51.11 -12.99
CA ARG A 870 23.69 -51.88 -13.33
C ARG A 870 23.69 -52.37 -14.76
N LEU A 871 24.16 -51.58 -15.72
CA LEU A 871 24.30 -51.98 -17.12
C LEU A 871 25.37 -53.07 -17.30
N ASN A 872 26.46 -53.01 -16.54
CA ASN A 872 27.54 -54.00 -16.59
C ASN A 872 27.26 -55.28 -15.78
N SER A 873 26.29 -55.24 -14.82
CA SER A 873 25.90 -56.39 -14.01
C SER A 873 24.75 -57.22 -14.62
N GLY A 874 24.20 -56.79 -15.75
CA GLY A 874 23.19 -57.56 -16.48
C GLY A 874 21.85 -57.69 -15.76
N THR A 875 21.53 -56.81 -14.79
CA THR A 875 20.28 -56.72 -14.04
C THR A 875 19.49 -55.43 -14.32
#